data_51557f03b8f305b2ddb8aea1b2296396
#
_entry.id   51557f03b8f305b2ddb8aea1b2296396
#
_cell.length_a   1.000
_cell.length_b   1.000
_cell.length_c   1.000
_cell.angle_alpha   90.00
_cell.angle_beta   90.00
_cell.angle_gamma   90.00
#
_symmetry.space_group_name_H-M   'P 1'
#
loop_
_entity.id
_entity.type
_entity.pdbx_description
1 polymer ?
#
loop_
_entity_poly.entity_id
_entity_poly.type
_entity_poly.pdbx_seq_one_letter_code
_entity_poly.pdbx_strand_id
1 'polypeptide(L)'
;MKSQIFKAISFAFIFATLSNSLKSQTILWQKSIGGSSTDKISAAIIDNEGNILIAGTSGSDISEFKSEDNLGSLDFWIVKLDQDGNIIWENTIGGNAEDFAYCVKQTLDGGYIVGGYSFSDNTFDKTSDAFGEQDYWVVKLDYDGNVEWDKSFGGYDEDLLFDIEVTSDGGYILMGESGSDDNGNKTIERCYSAISWPDYWFLKLDAAGEIVWQNMVGGITNDWGREIVNTSDGNYIISGRTDADIDCEKTVDNLGSIDYYLTKIDVDGNDIWQKEYGGNLSDYLEGIIPTSDNGFLLIGYSSSPISDSKTEGNIGNTGYMDYWVVKLDHYGEIQWQNTIGGKSTDALLNCTQTIDGGYLLAGYSNSEIFADKTEAPYGNHDYWFVELNVFGEVVDDFTIGGTSDDLLVEALQTNDYGYLLLGYSESNLTGIKTVAGLGSDDIWMVKIAHDINIVEGTVAFDFNSNEIIDGDDFYCVNKLVQDETSGAITLTTAAGKYAVGIETPGTYITSTPAIEYYSVVPANYTGEFIDFGHIDTGKHFLIQPIGDFTDLCISAIRITPFRPGFEAIYHLMYNNVGTTTASGTIAMYPSAYIVFDSADVAPVLITADSILWSIADLSPFETGSFNIYGSVIEAAPLDSTAISLFQLTPVVGDDGPECNYDTVSVVISGAFDPNNITVDKTQLSVYEVPLQPALEYTINFQNTGTDTAFLVQLINPLPEDLILASLIIKETSHTLTYFELDDDNNLIFQFADIQLPPTANDEVNCHGFITYEMQTQTDLIEGDIIANEASIIFDFNTPVITNTATTEIIVPTVGINNKPQLAISVKPNPFTNATTIYFNTYLNYAQIEVTDINGKQIFKDIMSGTEWNFIPGDINPGLYFVHLTQEQIGTYSTKIVLL
;
A
#
# COMPACT_ATOMS: atom_id res chain seq x y z
N MET A 1 -54.57 13.19 -34.78
CA MET A 1 -53.49 14.19 -34.76
C MET A 1 -53.06 14.35 -33.32
N LYS A 2 -52.05 13.56 -32.89
CA LYS A 2 -51.51 13.59 -31.53
C LYS A 2 -50.24 14.38 -31.56
N SER A 3 -50.19 15.54 -30.89
CA SER A 3 -48.99 16.30 -30.65
C SER A 3 -48.24 15.68 -29.48
N GLN A 4 -47.01 15.24 -29.74
CA GLN A 4 -46.08 14.87 -28.72
C GLN A 4 -45.45 16.13 -28.17
N ILE A 5 -45.63 16.34 -26.86
CA ILE A 5 -44.94 17.37 -26.09
C ILE A 5 -43.58 16.73 -25.62
N PHE A 6 -42.49 17.17 -26.23
CA PHE A 6 -41.15 16.94 -25.71
C PHE A 6 -40.96 17.83 -24.47
N LYS A 7 -40.86 17.25 -23.30
CA LYS A 7 -40.32 17.95 -22.14
C LYS A 7 -38.79 17.97 -22.27
N ALA A 8 -38.24 19.11 -22.60
CA ALA A 8 -36.85 19.39 -22.43
C ALA A 8 -36.57 19.47 -20.94
N ILE A 9 -35.83 18.48 -20.40
CA ILE A 9 -35.22 18.56 -19.09
C ILE A 9 -33.92 19.38 -19.32
N SER A 10 -33.98 20.64 -18.89
CA SER A 10 -32.76 21.45 -18.75
C SER A 10 -31.94 20.88 -17.59
N PHE A 11 -30.87 20.16 -17.88
CA PHE A 11 -29.79 19.97 -16.95
C PHE A 11 -29.15 21.34 -16.73
N ALA A 12 -29.43 21.95 -15.61
CA ALA A 12 -28.61 23.03 -15.10
C ALA A 12 -27.34 22.36 -14.59
N PHE A 13 -26.26 22.42 -15.37
CA PHE A 13 -24.91 22.29 -14.86
C PHE A 13 -24.73 23.39 -13.81
N ILE A 14 -24.84 23.03 -12.56
CA ILE A 14 -24.23 23.82 -11.49
C ILE A 14 -22.73 23.57 -11.68
N PHE A 15 -22.05 24.48 -12.35
CA PHE A 15 -20.63 24.66 -12.13
C PHE A 15 -20.50 25.04 -10.65
N ALA A 16 -20.25 24.08 -9.78
CA ALA A 16 -19.49 24.35 -8.60
C ALA A 16 -18.15 24.87 -9.12
N THR A 17 -17.93 26.15 -9.05
CA THR A 17 -16.61 26.69 -9.07
C THR A 17 -15.98 26.16 -7.77
N LEU A 18 -15.34 24.99 -7.83
CA LEU A 18 -14.23 24.70 -6.98
C LEU A 18 -13.31 25.90 -7.15
N SER A 19 -13.24 26.74 -6.15
CA SER A 19 -12.10 27.59 -5.98
C SER A 19 -10.95 26.62 -5.75
N ASN A 20 -10.21 26.26 -6.80
CA ASN A 20 -8.84 25.85 -6.65
C ASN A 20 -8.21 27.02 -5.88
N SER A 21 -8.09 26.89 -4.57
CA SER A 21 -7.09 27.64 -3.86
C SER A 21 -5.79 27.21 -4.55
N LEU A 22 -5.14 28.14 -5.25
CA LEU A 22 -3.78 27.95 -5.72
C LEU A 22 -3.01 27.42 -4.49
N LYS A 23 -2.72 26.12 -4.46
CA LYS A 23 -1.82 25.51 -3.50
C LYS A 23 -0.48 26.18 -3.78
N SER A 24 -0.03 27.07 -2.94
CA SER A 24 1.28 27.68 -3.02
C SER A 24 2.20 26.77 -2.26
N GLN A 25 3.02 26.02 -2.97
CA GLN A 25 4.07 25.19 -2.34
C GLN A 25 4.95 26.07 -1.44
N THR A 26 5.06 25.70 -0.18
CA THR A 26 5.87 26.44 0.78
C THR A 26 7.33 26.05 0.64
N ILE A 27 8.15 26.94 0.08
CA ILE A 27 9.60 26.77 0.07
C ILE A 27 10.12 26.99 1.48
N LEU A 28 10.68 25.93 2.08
CA LEU A 28 11.27 25.99 3.43
C LEU A 28 12.63 26.67 3.40
N TRP A 29 13.47 26.29 2.44
CA TRP A 29 14.77 26.92 2.23
C TRP A 29 15.25 26.72 0.79
N GLN A 30 16.19 27.58 0.40
CA GLN A 30 16.96 27.50 -0.84
C GLN A 30 18.43 27.64 -0.52
N LYS A 31 19.28 26.89 -1.20
CA LYS A 31 20.74 27.01 -1.08
C LYS A 31 21.38 26.87 -2.47
N SER A 32 22.43 27.64 -2.71
CA SER A 32 23.37 27.41 -3.81
C SER A 32 24.72 27.03 -3.23
N ILE A 33 25.33 25.97 -3.76
CA ILE A 33 26.68 25.56 -3.44
C ILE A 33 27.49 25.45 -4.73
N GLY A 34 28.77 25.80 -4.65
CA GLY A 34 29.67 25.81 -5.81
C GLY A 34 30.82 26.78 -5.58
N GLY A 35 31.39 27.21 -6.67
CA GLY A 35 32.51 28.16 -6.66
C GLY A 35 32.47 29.13 -7.84
N SER A 36 33.63 29.52 -8.37
CA SER A 36 33.72 30.54 -9.43
C SER A 36 33.61 30.00 -10.86
N SER A 37 33.53 28.68 -11.03
CA SER A 37 33.48 28.01 -12.33
C SER A 37 32.16 27.26 -12.47
N THR A 38 32.11 26.19 -13.22
CA THR A 38 30.96 25.31 -13.40
C THR A 38 30.96 24.24 -12.33
N ASP A 39 29.82 24.12 -11.62
CA ASP A 39 29.59 23.13 -10.59
C ASP A 39 28.20 22.50 -10.85
N LYS A 40 28.17 21.25 -11.29
CA LYS A 40 26.94 20.56 -11.71
C LYS A 40 26.70 19.30 -10.90
N ILE A 41 25.45 19.10 -10.51
CA ILE A 41 24.96 17.82 -9.96
C ILE A 41 24.66 16.86 -11.10
N SER A 42 24.90 15.58 -10.87
CA SER A 42 24.48 14.48 -11.75
C SER A 42 23.55 13.51 -11.04
N ALA A 43 23.75 13.27 -9.73
CA ALA A 43 22.90 12.40 -8.93
C ALA A 43 22.87 12.81 -7.46
N ALA A 44 21.82 12.48 -6.75
CA ALA A 44 21.76 12.58 -5.30
C ALA A 44 20.95 11.45 -4.68
N ILE A 45 21.26 11.12 -3.43
CA ILE A 45 20.52 10.15 -2.62
C ILE A 45 20.28 10.69 -1.21
N ILE A 46 19.31 10.13 -0.52
CA ILE A 46 19.16 10.26 0.94
C ILE A 46 19.71 8.97 1.56
N ASP A 47 20.72 9.10 2.43
CA ASP A 47 21.30 7.97 3.11
C ASP A 47 20.38 7.42 4.23
N ASN A 48 20.73 6.25 4.77
CA ASN A 48 19.96 5.58 5.82
C ASN A 48 19.80 6.39 7.13
N GLU A 49 20.57 7.47 7.30
CA GLU A 49 20.48 8.39 8.43
C GLU A 49 19.68 9.66 8.10
N GLY A 50 19.23 9.79 6.86
CA GLY A 50 18.48 10.94 6.36
C GLY A 50 19.35 12.10 5.92
N ASN A 51 20.67 11.92 5.74
CA ASN A 51 21.54 12.92 5.16
C ASN A 51 21.44 12.89 3.62
N ILE A 52 21.75 14.00 2.99
CA ILE A 52 21.74 14.16 1.54
C ILE A 52 23.16 13.96 1.03
N LEU A 53 23.37 13.05 0.09
CA LEU A 53 24.64 12.88 -0.61
C LEU A 53 24.46 13.28 -2.07
N ILE A 54 25.26 14.21 -2.53
CA ILE A 54 25.31 14.72 -3.90
C ILE A 54 26.58 14.22 -4.57
N ALA A 55 26.45 13.68 -5.77
CA ALA A 55 27.55 13.44 -6.68
C ALA A 55 27.42 14.35 -7.90
N GLY A 56 28.51 14.99 -8.27
CA GLY A 56 28.54 15.89 -9.40
C GLY A 56 29.96 16.18 -9.88
N THR A 57 30.07 17.17 -10.72
CA THR A 57 31.34 17.57 -11.34
C THR A 57 31.61 19.04 -11.07
N SER A 58 32.82 19.37 -10.64
CA SER A 58 33.25 20.73 -10.33
C SER A 58 34.51 21.12 -11.10
N GLY A 59 34.49 22.33 -11.66
CA GLY A 59 35.65 22.99 -12.22
C GLY A 59 36.15 24.14 -11.35
N SER A 60 35.65 24.27 -10.12
CA SER A 60 35.97 25.36 -9.21
C SER A 60 37.14 25.01 -8.29
N ASP A 61 38.06 25.99 -8.03
CA ASP A 61 39.04 25.92 -6.97
C ASP A 61 38.38 26.19 -5.59
N ILE A 62 39.22 26.22 -4.52
CA ILE A 62 38.76 26.54 -3.15
C ILE A 62 37.84 27.77 -3.12
N SER A 63 36.68 27.63 -2.49
CA SER A 63 35.66 28.65 -2.35
C SER A 63 35.02 28.61 -0.93
N GLU A 64 33.93 29.32 -0.74
CA GLU A 64 33.17 29.26 0.52
C GLU A 64 32.59 27.85 0.80
N PHE A 65 32.26 27.10 -0.27
CA PHE A 65 31.60 25.79 -0.18
C PHE A 65 32.51 24.63 -0.57
N LYS A 66 33.70 24.89 -1.07
CA LYS A 66 34.66 23.90 -1.53
C LYS A 66 35.97 24.11 -0.82
N SER A 67 36.45 23.12 -0.08
CA SER A 67 37.69 23.21 0.75
C SER A 67 38.96 22.77 0.01
N GLU A 68 38.79 22.17 -1.17
CA GLU A 68 39.90 21.62 -1.97
C GLU A 68 39.94 22.26 -3.35
N ASP A 69 41.17 22.43 -3.87
CA ASP A 69 41.39 22.89 -5.26
C ASP A 69 41.01 21.79 -6.24
N ASN A 70 40.58 22.19 -7.43
CA ASN A 70 40.41 21.31 -8.56
C ASN A 70 41.79 20.70 -8.97
N LEU A 71 41.80 19.43 -9.34
CA LEU A 71 43.04 18.67 -9.61
C LEU A 71 43.36 18.66 -11.11
N GLY A 72 42.30 18.65 -11.95
CA GLY A 72 42.40 18.66 -13.39
C GLY A 72 41.70 19.86 -14.03
N SER A 73 40.78 19.58 -14.92
CA SER A 73 39.89 20.58 -15.53
C SER A 73 38.48 20.53 -14.89
N LEU A 74 37.96 19.34 -14.75
CA LEU A 74 36.72 19.01 -14.06
C LEU A 74 36.99 17.74 -13.25
N ASP A 75 36.57 17.71 -11.98
CA ASP A 75 36.76 16.57 -11.10
C ASP A 75 35.41 16.15 -10.45
N PHE A 76 35.32 14.91 -9.96
CA PHE A 76 34.22 14.48 -9.11
C PHE A 76 34.15 15.40 -7.88
N TRP A 77 32.99 15.94 -7.60
CA TRP A 77 32.73 16.65 -6.39
C TRP A 77 31.58 15.98 -5.62
N ILE A 78 31.92 15.40 -4.48
CA ILE A 78 30.99 14.64 -3.66
C ILE A 78 30.71 15.44 -2.40
N VAL A 79 29.45 15.73 -2.12
CA VAL A 79 29.04 16.59 -1.00
C VAL A 79 28.01 15.87 -0.15
N LYS A 80 28.29 15.70 1.13
CA LYS A 80 27.33 15.20 2.12
C LYS A 80 26.78 16.37 2.93
N LEU A 81 25.45 16.46 2.99
CA LEU A 81 24.71 17.50 3.70
C LEU A 81 23.82 16.89 4.78
N ASP A 82 23.57 17.65 5.83
CA ASP A 82 22.50 17.34 6.77
C ASP A 82 21.10 17.65 6.16
N GLN A 83 20.04 17.32 6.88
CA GLN A 83 18.65 17.53 6.44
C GLN A 83 18.30 19.01 6.24
N ASP A 84 19.04 19.92 6.89
CA ASP A 84 18.91 21.36 6.72
C ASP A 84 19.76 21.90 5.55
N GLY A 85 20.43 21.01 4.80
CA GLY A 85 21.31 21.33 3.68
C GLY A 85 22.63 22.01 4.11
N ASN A 86 23.14 21.76 5.31
CA ASN A 86 24.47 22.23 5.71
C ASN A 86 25.51 21.15 5.39
N ILE A 87 26.66 21.54 4.87
CA ILE A 87 27.73 20.62 4.51
C ILE A 87 28.27 19.93 5.77
N ILE A 88 28.23 18.60 5.80
CA ILE A 88 28.87 17.74 6.79
C ILE A 88 30.33 17.51 6.38
N TRP A 89 30.52 17.07 5.14
CA TRP A 89 31.82 16.97 4.48
C TRP A 89 31.66 17.12 2.96
N GLU A 90 32.75 17.46 2.28
CA GLU A 90 32.85 17.43 0.83
C GLU A 90 34.24 16.91 0.43
N ASN A 91 34.34 16.36 -0.78
CA ASN A 91 35.58 15.79 -1.30
C ASN A 91 35.65 16.03 -2.81
N THR A 92 36.85 16.50 -3.26
CA THR A 92 37.16 16.64 -4.68
C THR A 92 38.10 15.47 -5.04
N ILE A 93 37.64 14.62 -5.97
CA ILE A 93 38.32 13.38 -6.33
C ILE A 93 38.56 13.38 -7.85
N GLY A 94 39.81 13.34 -8.28
CA GLY A 94 40.13 13.39 -9.70
C GLY A 94 41.59 13.12 -10.04
N GLY A 95 41.89 13.28 -11.32
CA GLY A 95 43.22 13.14 -11.88
C GLY A 95 43.68 14.41 -12.61
N ASN A 96 44.44 14.26 -13.67
CA ASN A 96 45.04 15.41 -14.36
C ASN A 96 44.23 15.92 -15.58
N ALA A 97 43.07 15.36 -15.84
CA ALA A 97 42.18 15.72 -16.96
C ALA A 97 40.76 15.95 -16.50
N GLU A 98 39.80 15.62 -17.29
CA GLU A 98 38.36 15.74 -16.93
C GLU A 98 37.83 14.43 -16.36
N ASP A 99 37.12 14.52 -15.24
CA ASP A 99 36.51 13.39 -14.52
C ASP A 99 35.06 13.74 -14.22
N PHE A 100 34.12 12.95 -14.70
CA PHE A 100 32.68 13.21 -14.63
C PHE A 100 31.98 12.17 -13.77
N ALA A 101 31.45 12.56 -12.62
CA ALA A 101 30.57 11.71 -11.81
C ALA A 101 29.13 11.71 -12.41
N TYR A 102 28.52 10.52 -12.46
CA TYR A 102 27.16 10.34 -12.98
C TYR A 102 26.20 9.70 -11.98
N CYS A 103 26.67 8.83 -11.14
CA CYS A 103 25.82 8.09 -10.20
C CYS A 103 26.47 7.94 -8.82
N VAL A 104 25.61 7.76 -7.82
CA VAL A 104 26.04 7.48 -6.43
C VAL A 104 25.01 6.60 -5.75
N LYS A 105 25.49 5.59 -4.99
CA LYS A 105 24.64 4.72 -4.15
C LYS A 105 25.27 4.54 -2.77
N GLN A 106 24.43 4.31 -1.75
CA GLN A 106 24.93 3.89 -0.44
C GLN A 106 25.20 2.39 -0.44
N THR A 107 26.34 1.96 0.07
CA THR A 107 26.74 0.55 0.11
C THR A 107 26.29 -0.14 1.39
N LEU A 108 26.23 -1.49 1.39
CA LEU A 108 25.75 -2.29 2.52
C LEU A 108 26.57 -2.12 3.81
N ASP A 109 27.82 -1.68 3.69
CA ASP A 109 28.71 -1.36 4.81
C ASP A 109 28.51 0.03 5.40
N GLY A 110 27.58 0.82 4.82
CA GLY A 110 27.25 2.17 5.21
C GLY A 110 28.12 3.26 4.55
N GLY A 111 29.10 2.89 3.73
CA GLY A 111 29.86 3.81 2.88
C GLY A 111 29.10 4.16 1.59
N TYR A 112 29.83 4.62 0.57
CA TYR A 112 29.23 5.04 -0.70
C TYR A 112 30.05 4.53 -1.88
N ILE A 113 29.39 4.31 -3.02
CA ILE A 113 30.04 4.06 -4.29
C ILE A 113 29.61 5.13 -5.29
N VAL A 114 30.58 5.71 -5.98
CA VAL A 114 30.40 6.76 -6.99
C VAL A 114 30.94 6.24 -8.32
N GLY A 115 30.17 6.44 -9.37
CA GLY A 115 30.56 6.06 -10.71
C GLY A 115 30.46 7.19 -11.72
N GLY A 116 31.19 7.03 -12.79
CA GLY A 116 31.20 7.92 -13.93
C GLY A 116 32.33 7.56 -14.89
N TYR A 117 32.91 8.51 -15.57
CA TYR A 117 34.00 8.24 -16.46
C TYR A 117 35.14 9.27 -16.33
N SER A 118 36.30 8.90 -16.76
CA SER A 118 37.53 9.65 -16.55
C SER A 118 38.43 9.68 -17.81
N PHE A 119 38.95 10.89 -18.14
CA PHE A 119 40.00 11.09 -19.12
C PHE A 119 41.40 11.09 -18.50
N SER A 120 41.43 10.96 -17.16
CA SER A 120 42.69 11.10 -16.41
C SER A 120 43.54 9.82 -16.43
N ASP A 121 44.84 10.00 -16.53
CA ASP A 121 45.81 8.96 -16.21
C ASP A 121 45.89 8.70 -14.71
N ASN A 122 46.69 7.69 -14.30
CA ASN A 122 47.00 7.42 -12.87
C ASN A 122 47.77 8.60 -12.28
N THR A 123 47.05 9.59 -11.77
CA THR A 123 47.54 10.85 -11.19
C THR A 123 46.64 11.32 -10.06
N PHE A 124 47.20 12.04 -9.10
CA PHE A 124 46.50 12.59 -7.93
C PHE A 124 45.74 11.49 -7.16
N ASP A 125 44.41 11.60 -7.07
CA ASP A 125 43.54 10.64 -6.35
C ASP A 125 43.22 9.41 -7.18
N LYS A 126 43.29 9.50 -8.51
CA LYS A 126 43.10 8.37 -9.41
C LYS A 126 44.32 7.44 -9.35
N THR A 127 44.18 6.25 -8.78
CA THR A 127 45.22 5.27 -8.64
C THR A 127 45.17 4.15 -9.66
N SER A 128 44.06 4.03 -10.37
CA SER A 128 43.86 3.08 -11.47
C SER A 128 44.39 3.63 -12.81
N ASP A 129 44.94 2.76 -13.63
CA ASP A 129 45.47 3.13 -14.96
C ASP A 129 44.30 3.33 -15.94
N ALA A 130 44.42 4.32 -16.85
CA ALA A 130 43.54 4.46 -18.00
C ALA A 130 43.90 3.42 -19.08
N PHE A 131 42.90 3.01 -19.84
CA PHE A 131 43.05 2.05 -20.95
C PHE A 131 42.95 2.72 -22.32
N GLY A 132 42.14 3.79 -22.43
CA GLY A 132 41.88 4.47 -23.68
C GLY A 132 41.62 5.96 -23.57
N GLU A 133 40.61 6.46 -24.30
CA GLU A 133 40.24 7.87 -24.29
C GLU A 133 39.43 8.23 -23.03
N GLN A 134 38.33 7.54 -22.79
CA GLN A 134 37.47 7.68 -21.60
C GLN A 134 37.19 6.28 -21.10
N ASP A 135 37.36 6.09 -19.80
CA ASP A 135 37.08 4.80 -19.18
C ASP A 135 36.06 4.96 -18.04
N TYR A 136 35.27 3.93 -17.78
CA TYR A 136 34.51 3.87 -16.53
C TYR A 136 35.45 4.09 -15.37
N TRP A 137 35.08 4.98 -14.49
CA TRP A 137 35.81 5.18 -13.24
C TRP A 137 34.87 5.05 -12.05
N VAL A 138 35.21 4.15 -11.13
CA VAL A 138 34.44 3.81 -9.94
C VAL A 138 35.26 4.08 -8.71
N VAL A 139 34.70 4.82 -7.76
CA VAL A 139 35.32 5.19 -6.49
C VAL A 139 34.47 4.72 -5.34
N LYS A 140 35.01 3.89 -4.44
CA LYS A 140 34.40 3.47 -3.20
C LYS A 140 34.88 4.38 -2.07
N LEU A 141 33.90 4.92 -1.32
CA LEU A 141 34.12 5.78 -0.17
C LEU A 141 33.66 5.10 1.11
N ASP A 142 34.35 5.37 2.21
CA ASP A 142 33.82 5.07 3.54
C ASP A 142 32.68 6.08 3.92
N TYR A 143 32.06 5.88 5.09
CA TYR A 143 30.99 6.76 5.57
C TYR A 143 31.40 8.23 5.73
N ASP A 144 32.70 8.47 6.07
CA ASP A 144 33.27 9.79 6.30
C ASP A 144 33.77 10.45 4.99
N GLY A 145 33.57 9.81 3.84
CA GLY A 145 33.94 10.30 2.52
C GLY A 145 35.39 10.02 2.10
N ASN A 146 36.16 9.24 2.87
CA ASN A 146 37.53 8.88 2.47
C ASN A 146 37.52 7.79 1.39
N VAL A 147 38.38 7.91 0.39
CA VAL A 147 38.52 6.91 -0.67
C VAL A 147 39.10 5.61 -0.08
N GLU A 148 38.39 4.49 -0.25
CA GLU A 148 38.84 3.16 0.12
C GLU A 148 39.57 2.48 -1.05
N TRP A 149 39.03 2.63 -2.25
CA TRP A 149 39.64 2.18 -3.51
C TRP A 149 39.02 2.91 -4.71
N ASP A 150 39.76 2.94 -5.81
CA ASP A 150 39.28 3.35 -7.14
C ASP A 150 39.64 2.32 -8.20
N LYS A 151 38.83 2.19 -9.25
CA LYS A 151 39.05 1.28 -10.37
C LYS A 151 38.59 1.87 -11.68
N SER A 152 39.37 1.60 -12.75
CA SER A 152 38.95 1.89 -14.14
C SER A 152 38.60 0.63 -14.90
N PHE A 153 37.59 0.73 -15.74
CA PHE A 153 37.17 -0.34 -16.64
C PHE A 153 36.94 0.24 -18.03
N GLY A 154 37.49 -0.39 -19.04
CA GLY A 154 37.39 0.08 -20.40
C GLY A 154 38.37 -0.59 -21.37
N GLY A 155 38.38 -0.04 -22.58
CA GLY A 155 39.27 -0.43 -23.66
C GLY A 155 40.00 0.76 -24.32
N TYR A 156 40.20 0.79 -25.64
CA TYR A 156 40.96 1.85 -26.27
C TYR A 156 40.14 3.03 -26.79
N ASP A 157 38.84 2.86 -26.96
CA ASP A 157 37.89 3.90 -27.37
C ASP A 157 37.12 4.42 -26.15
N GLU A 158 36.03 5.14 -26.36
CA GLU A 158 35.19 5.73 -25.29
C GLU A 158 34.36 4.66 -24.58
N ASP A 159 34.45 4.65 -23.26
CA ASP A 159 33.66 3.84 -22.35
C ASP A 159 33.06 4.75 -21.25
N LEU A 160 31.73 4.91 -21.23
CA LEU A 160 31.02 5.89 -20.40
C LEU A 160 30.07 5.19 -19.43
N LEU A 161 30.33 5.28 -18.14
CA LEU A 161 29.48 4.74 -17.08
C LEU A 161 28.40 5.74 -16.68
N PHE A 162 27.18 5.30 -16.64
CA PHE A 162 26.02 6.12 -16.26
C PHE A 162 25.36 5.69 -14.94
N ASP A 163 25.32 4.38 -14.61
CA ASP A 163 24.70 3.95 -13.36
C ASP A 163 25.38 2.75 -12.71
N ILE A 164 25.20 2.64 -11.39
CA ILE A 164 25.68 1.56 -10.53
C ILE A 164 24.58 1.13 -9.60
N GLU A 165 24.31 -0.17 -9.53
CA GLU A 165 23.47 -0.74 -8.49
C GLU A 165 24.28 -1.61 -7.50
N VAL A 166 23.91 -1.53 -6.22
CA VAL A 166 24.48 -2.38 -5.17
C VAL A 166 23.71 -3.70 -5.14
N THR A 167 24.42 -4.80 -5.25
CA THR A 167 23.78 -6.12 -5.27
C THR A 167 23.70 -6.76 -3.89
N SER A 168 22.77 -7.69 -3.70
CA SER A 168 22.48 -8.33 -2.41
C SER A 168 23.66 -9.11 -1.82
N ASP A 169 24.64 -9.51 -2.65
CA ASP A 169 25.89 -10.16 -2.25
C ASP A 169 26.97 -9.17 -1.78
N GLY A 170 26.67 -7.87 -1.78
CA GLY A 170 27.57 -6.78 -1.42
C GLY A 170 28.53 -6.35 -2.54
N GLY A 171 28.36 -6.88 -3.74
CA GLY A 171 29.05 -6.43 -4.94
C GLY A 171 28.29 -5.31 -5.66
N TYR A 172 28.63 -5.07 -6.91
CA TYR A 172 28.09 -3.97 -7.70
C TYR A 172 27.80 -4.44 -9.12
N ILE A 173 26.77 -3.88 -9.74
CA ILE A 173 26.56 -4.02 -11.18
C ILE A 173 26.60 -2.64 -11.80
N LEU A 174 27.40 -2.50 -12.86
CA LEU A 174 27.67 -1.25 -13.56
C LEU A 174 27.00 -1.27 -14.92
N MET A 175 26.48 -0.14 -15.33
CA MET A 175 25.82 0.04 -16.62
C MET A 175 26.28 1.31 -17.30
N GLY A 176 26.59 1.19 -18.58
CA GLY A 176 26.92 2.33 -19.42
C GLY A 176 27.02 1.94 -20.89
N GLU A 177 27.77 2.69 -21.65
CA GLU A 177 28.01 2.45 -23.06
C GLU A 177 29.50 2.30 -23.37
N SER A 178 29.81 1.53 -24.41
CA SER A 178 31.18 1.28 -24.80
C SER A 178 31.36 1.30 -26.32
N GLY A 179 32.32 2.09 -26.78
CA GLY A 179 32.81 2.10 -28.13
C GLY A 179 34.03 1.17 -28.37
N SER A 180 34.50 0.51 -27.29
CA SER A 180 35.73 -0.30 -27.34
C SER A 180 35.49 -1.75 -27.81
N ASP A 181 36.46 -2.32 -28.54
CA ASP A 181 36.52 -3.77 -28.81
C ASP A 181 37.05 -4.54 -27.59
N ASP A 182 37.38 -5.86 -27.75
CA ASP A 182 37.96 -6.72 -26.71
C ASP A 182 39.44 -6.34 -26.41
N ASN A 183 39.63 -5.26 -25.71
CA ASN A 183 40.93 -4.75 -25.31
C ASN A 183 40.85 -4.05 -23.92
N GLY A 184 42.00 -3.63 -23.36
CA GLY A 184 42.03 -3.14 -21.99
C GLY A 184 41.68 -4.25 -20.99
N ASN A 185 40.71 -4.00 -20.10
CA ASN A 185 40.12 -5.05 -19.26
C ASN A 185 38.69 -5.44 -19.70
N LYS A 186 38.25 -4.90 -20.84
CA LYS A 186 37.05 -5.35 -21.55
C LYS A 186 37.38 -6.62 -22.36
N THR A 187 36.57 -7.67 -22.22
CA THR A 187 36.80 -8.99 -22.82
C THR A 187 35.73 -9.41 -23.82
N ILE A 188 34.86 -8.50 -24.19
CA ILE A 188 33.74 -8.72 -25.10
C ILE A 188 33.88 -7.76 -26.28
N GLU A 189 33.81 -8.29 -27.51
CA GLU A 189 33.75 -7.48 -28.72
C GLU A 189 32.38 -6.82 -28.84
N ARG A 190 32.34 -5.55 -29.33
CA ARG A 190 31.09 -4.88 -29.71
C ARG A 190 30.50 -5.50 -30.98
N CYS A 191 29.22 -5.21 -31.21
CA CYS A 191 28.47 -5.76 -32.32
C CYS A 191 29.10 -5.47 -33.69
N TYR A 192 29.61 -4.25 -33.91
CA TYR A 192 30.15 -3.86 -35.22
C TYR A 192 31.43 -3.02 -35.09
N SER A 193 32.56 -3.65 -35.19
CA SER A 193 33.89 -3.05 -34.96
C SER A 193 34.39 -2.09 -36.06
N ALA A 194 33.61 -1.85 -37.14
CA ALA A 194 34.09 -1.00 -38.24
C ALA A 194 33.79 0.49 -38.06
N ILE A 195 32.91 0.86 -37.12
CA ILE A 195 32.48 2.22 -36.81
C ILE A 195 32.34 2.34 -35.28
N SER A 196 32.80 3.42 -34.67
CA SER A 196 32.73 3.63 -33.19
C SER A 196 31.33 4.07 -32.74
N TRP A 197 30.30 3.26 -32.99
CA TRP A 197 28.99 3.42 -32.35
C TRP A 197 28.97 2.63 -31.07
N PRO A 198 28.51 3.22 -29.93
CA PRO A 198 28.48 2.54 -28.65
C PRO A 198 27.36 1.50 -28.57
N ASP A 199 27.65 0.43 -27.82
CA ASP A 199 26.69 -0.56 -27.38
C ASP A 199 26.58 -0.53 -25.86
N TYR A 200 25.49 -1.05 -25.27
CA TYR A 200 25.35 -1.21 -23.82
C TYR A 200 26.42 -2.15 -23.31
N TRP A 201 27.26 -1.67 -22.40
CA TRP A 201 28.22 -2.49 -21.70
C TRP A 201 27.92 -2.49 -20.21
N PHE A 202 27.77 -3.68 -19.65
CA PHE A 202 27.47 -3.86 -18.24
C PHE A 202 28.33 -4.95 -17.63
N LEU A 203 28.69 -4.76 -16.36
CA LEU A 203 29.61 -5.67 -15.67
C LEU A 203 29.26 -5.80 -14.20
N LYS A 204 29.38 -7.03 -13.69
CA LYS A 204 29.23 -7.37 -12.29
C LYS A 204 30.57 -7.34 -11.62
N LEU A 205 30.67 -6.62 -10.50
CA LEU A 205 31.84 -6.60 -9.63
C LEU A 205 31.54 -7.32 -8.31
N ASP A 206 32.56 -7.90 -7.71
CA ASP A 206 32.49 -8.31 -6.31
C ASP A 206 32.64 -7.11 -5.36
N ALA A 207 32.54 -7.33 -4.03
CA ALA A 207 32.67 -6.27 -3.02
C ALA A 207 34.04 -5.58 -2.99
N ALA A 208 35.09 -6.22 -3.56
CA ALA A 208 36.43 -5.64 -3.70
C ALA A 208 36.61 -4.86 -5.03
N GLY A 209 35.55 -4.78 -5.84
CA GLY A 209 35.60 -4.14 -7.14
C GLY A 209 36.25 -4.97 -8.24
N GLU A 210 36.42 -6.29 -8.08
CA GLU A 210 36.99 -7.15 -9.13
C GLU A 210 35.88 -7.66 -10.05
N ILE A 211 36.13 -7.72 -11.37
CA ILE A 211 35.14 -8.16 -12.36
C ILE A 211 34.78 -9.64 -12.13
N VAL A 212 33.53 -9.92 -11.91
CA VAL A 212 32.97 -11.28 -11.83
C VAL A 212 32.58 -11.78 -13.21
N TRP A 213 31.82 -10.97 -13.94
CA TRP A 213 31.44 -11.19 -15.32
C TRP A 213 31.17 -9.83 -16.00
N GLN A 214 31.19 -9.85 -17.33
CA GLN A 214 30.79 -8.71 -18.14
C GLN A 214 29.94 -9.19 -19.31
N ASN A 215 29.04 -8.36 -19.80
CA ASN A 215 28.22 -8.64 -20.96
C ASN A 215 27.91 -7.37 -21.73
N MET A 216 27.40 -7.53 -22.93
CA MET A 216 27.10 -6.44 -23.85
C MET A 216 25.79 -6.73 -24.59
N VAL A 217 25.01 -5.70 -24.88
CA VAL A 217 23.82 -5.79 -25.70
C VAL A 217 23.77 -4.56 -26.62
N GLY A 218 23.56 -4.81 -27.90
CA GLY A 218 23.42 -3.74 -28.88
C GLY A 218 23.17 -4.26 -30.28
N GLY A 219 23.08 -3.34 -31.23
CA GLY A 219 22.89 -3.59 -32.64
C GLY A 219 24.00 -2.94 -33.49
N ILE A 220 23.76 -2.73 -34.78
CA ILE A 220 24.73 -2.15 -35.71
C ILE A 220 24.78 -0.61 -35.71
N THR A 221 23.90 0.04 -34.92
CA THR A 221 23.85 1.51 -34.77
C THR A 221 24.00 1.87 -33.29
N ASN A 222 23.59 3.07 -32.89
CA ASN A 222 23.85 3.51 -31.52
C ASN A 222 22.86 2.92 -30.51
N ASP A 223 23.40 2.45 -29.42
CA ASP A 223 22.68 1.98 -28.26
C ASP A 223 23.21 2.72 -27.02
N TRP A 224 22.36 3.61 -26.46
CA TRP A 224 22.74 4.51 -25.35
C TRP A 224 22.17 4.00 -24.03
N GLY A 225 23.01 3.46 -23.19
CA GLY A 225 22.66 3.02 -21.83
C GLY A 225 22.27 4.18 -20.91
N ARG A 226 21.40 3.91 -19.93
CA ARG A 226 20.97 4.91 -18.94
C ARG A 226 21.03 4.39 -17.52
N GLU A 227 20.18 3.47 -17.16
CA GLU A 227 20.05 2.98 -15.78
C GLU A 227 19.98 1.48 -15.71
N ILE A 228 20.35 0.96 -14.54
CA ILE A 228 20.17 -0.44 -14.15
C ILE A 228 19.46 -0.50 -12.80
N VAL A 229 18.48 -1.37 -12.67
CA VAL A 229 17.73 -1.55 -11.42
C VAL A 229 17.67 -3.01 -11.00
N ASN A 230 17.70 -3.23 -9.69
CA ASN A 230 17.41 -4.52 -9.09
C ASN A 230 15.91 -4.82 -9.21
N THR A 231 15.58 -6.08 -9.51
CA THR A 231 14.19 -6.55 -9.52
C THR A 231 13.89 -7.40 -8.28
N SER A 232 12.63 -7.47 -7.88
CA SER A 232 12.19 -8.21 -6.67
C SER A 232 12.47 -9.71 -6.75
N ASP A 233 12.61 -10.27 -7.96
CA ASP A 233 12.99 -11.67 -8.21
C ASP A 233 14.51 -11.91 -8.18
N GLY A 234 15.30 -10.89 -7.82
CA GLY A 234 16.76 -10.95 -7.68
C GLY A 234 17.53 -10.83 -9.00
N ASN A 235 16.86 -10.50 -10.10
CA ASN A 235 17.44 -10.23 -11.40
C ASN A 235 17.69 -8.73 -11.60
N TYR A 236 18.05 -8.31 -12.83
CA TYR A 236 18.31 -6.92 -13.16
C TYR A 236 17.55 -6.51 -14.43
N ILE A 237 17.14 -5.23 -14.50
CA ILE A 237 16.73 -4.60 -15.76
C ILE A 237 17.74 -3.52 -16.11
N ILE A 238 18.20 -3.58 -17.33
CA ILE A 238 19.05 -2.59 -17.98
C ILE A 238 18.18 -1.78 -18.92
N SER A 239 18.28 -0.49 -18.85
CA SER A 239 17.47 0.44 -19.63
C SER A 239 18.30 1.46 -20.39
N GLY A 240 17.73 1.94 -21.48
CA GLY A 240 18.33 2.96 -22.30
C GLY A 240 17.50 3.25 -23.54
N ARG A 241 18.15 3.73 -24.57
CA ARG A 241 17.49 4.06 -25.85
C ARG A 241 18.34 3.53 -27.00
N THR A 242 17.68 3.22 -28.13
CA THR A 242 18.32 2.61 -29.30
C THR A 242 17.77 3.21 -30.59
N ASP A 243 18.59 3.27 -31.64
CA ASP A 243 18.15 3.47 -33.02
C ASP A 243 18.43 2.23 -33.91
N ALA A 244 18.80 1.11 -33.29
CA ALA A 244 19.16 -0.14 -33.98
C ALA A 244 17.95 -1.06 -34.21
N ASP A 245 17.89 -1.68 -35.40
CA ASP A 245 16.99 -2.81 -35.71
C ASP A 245 17.53 -4.12 -35.09
N ILE A 246 16.78 -5.24 -35.29
CA ILE A 246 17.24 -6.58 -34.90
C ILE A 246 18.58 -6.91 -35.57
N ASP A 247 19.62 -7.00 -34.77
CA ASP A 247 20.94 -7.51 -35.18
C ASP A 247 21.75 -7.85 -33.91
N CYS A 248 22.80 -8.68 -34.04
CA CYS A 248 23.67 -9.11 -32.96
C CYS A 248 22.89 -9.65 -31.76
N GLU A 249 23.04 -9.05 -30.58
CA GLU A 249 22.35 -9.44 -29.34
C GLU A 249 20.96 -8.84 -29.20
N LYS A 250 20.62 -7.82 -30.02
CA LYS A 250 19.28 -7.19 -30.00
C LYS A 250 18.27 -8.08 -30.74
N THR A 251 17.19 -8.43 -30.09
CA THR A 251 16.17 -9.37 -30.59
C THR A 251 14.82 -8.73 -30.94
N VAL A 252 14.66 -7.42 -30.71
CA VAL A 252 13.45 -6.64 -31.00
C VAL A 252 13.74 -5.56 -32.05
N ASP A 253 12.78 -5.30 -32.95
CA ASP A 253 12.91 -4.26 -33.99
C ASP A 253 12.68 -2.88 -33.42
N ASN A 254 13.40 -1.86 -33.96
CA ASN A 254 13.16 -0.45 -33.67
C ASN A 254 11.79 -0.01 -34.21
N LEU A 255 11.04 0.78 -33.43
CA LEU A 255 9.68 1.24 -33.77
C LEU A 255 9.71 2.56 -34.54
N GLY A 256 10.76 3.39 -34.34
CA GLY A 256 10.82 4.73 -34.88
C GLY A 256 12.20 5.20 -35.27
N SER A 257 12.64 6.26 -34.66
CA SER A 257 13.98 6.83 -34.87
C SER A 257 14.91 6.53 -33.69
N ILE A 258 14.44 6.79 -32.50
CA ILE A 258 15.08 6.44 -31.22
C ILE A 258 13.95 6.02 -30.32
N ASP A 259 14.08 4.87 -29.68
CA ASP A 259 13.02 4.33 -28.83
C ASP A 259 13.57 3.87 -27.46
N TYR A 260 12.71 3.77 -26.45
CA TYR A 260 13.02 3.20 -25.16
C TYR A 260 13.34 1.71 -25.34
N TYR A 261 14.46 1.26 -24.82
CA TYR A 261 14.87 -0.13 -24.90
C TYR A 261 15.24 -0.68 -23.52
N LEU A 262 14.71 -1.86 -23.21
CA LEU A 262 14.94 -2.57 -21.96
C LEU A 262 15.39 -4.01 -22.23
N THR A 263 16.35 -4.48 -21.45
CA THR A 263 16.67 -5.90 -21.35
C THR A 263 16.67 -6.34 -19.89
N LYS A 264 15.96 -7.42 -19.57
CA LYS A 264 16.01 -8.08 -18.27
C LYS A 264 17.02 -9.22 -18.34
N ILE A 265 17.94 -9.24 -17.39
CA ILE A 265 19.00 -10.23 -17.27
C ILE A 265 18.96 -10.94 -15.93
N ASP A 266 19.43 -12.20 -15.89
CA ASP A 266 19.57 -12.95 -14.65
C ASP A 266 20.84 -12.54 -13.87
N VAL A 267 21.02 -13.10 -12.68
CA VAL A 267 22.18 -12.83 -11.80
C VAL A 267 23.53 -13.19 -12.42
N ASP A 268 23.56 -14.06 -13.43
CA ASP A 268 24.75 -14.49 -14.18
C ASP A 268 24.97 -13.64 -15.45
N GLY A 269 24.09 -12.65 -15.71
CA GLY A 269 24.16 -11.74 -16.85
C GLY A 269 23.52 -12.28 -18.14
N ASN A 270 22.75 -13.40 -18.10
CA ASN A 270 22.09 -13.94 -19.27
C ASN A 270 20.78 -13.23 -19.53
N ASP A 271 20.46 -12.98 -20.79
CA ASP A 271 19.23 -12.35 -21.22
C ASP A 271 17.99 -13.21 -20.91
N ILE A 272 16.98 -12.60 -20.29
CA ILE A 272 15.67 -13.21 -19.99
C ILE A 272 14.64 -12.74 -21.02
N TRP A 273 14.56 -11.44 -21.25
CA TRP A 273 13.72 -10.83 -22.28
C TRP A 273 14.24 -9.43 -22.67
N GLN A 274 13.88 -9.02 -23.87
CA GLN A 274 14.12 -7.67 -24.40
C GLN A 274 12.81 -7.05 -24.85
N LYS A 275 12.63 -5.75 -24.63
CA LYS A 275 11.43 -5.00 -25.02
C LYS A 275 11.77 -3.59 -25.48
N GLU A 276 10.90 -3.07 -26.32
CA GLU A 276 11.03 -1.72 -26.88
C GLU A 276 9.70 -1.00 -26.83
N TYR A 277 9.76 0.28 -26.44
CA TYR A 277 8.59 1.14 -26.34
C TYR A 277 8.87 2.48 -27.02
N GLY A 278 7.94 2.93 -27.86
CA GLY A 278 8.07 4.16 -28.58
C GLY A 278 6.99 4.35 -29.63
N GLY A 279 7.18 5.39 -30.42
CA GLY A 279 6.38 5.71 -31.58
C GLY A 279 7.25 5.88 -32.82
N ASN A 280 6.76 6.54 -33.85
CA ASN A 280 7.44 6.60 -35.13
C ASN A 280 8.46 7.76 -35.27
N LEU A 281 8.75 8.50 -34.20
CA LEU A 281 9.78 9.53 -34.16
C LEU A 281 10.78 9.19 -33.05
N SER A 282 11.29 10.19 -32.32
CA SER A 282 12.29 9.94 -31.28
C SER A 282 11.66 10.01 -29.91
N ASP A 283 11.93 8.99 -29.14
CA ASP A 283 11.53 8.78 -27.77
C ASP A 283 12.77 8.53 -26.92
N TYR A 284 13.06 9.40 -25.94
CA TYR A 284 14.30 9.44 -25.19
C TYR A 284 14.06 8.95 -23.78
N LEU A 285 14.48 7.73 -23.46
CA LEU A 285 14.49 7.23 -22.08
C LEU A 285 15.61 7.90 -21.28
N GLU A 286 15.29 8.44 -20.14
CA GLU A 286 16.25 9.01 -19.20
C GLU A 286 16.37 8.21 -17.88
N GLY A 287 15.35 7.39 -17.54
CA GLY A 287 15.44 6.58 -16.34
C GLY A 287 14.37 5.51 -16.20
N ILE A 288 14.59 4.62 -15.24
CA ILE A 288 13.67 3.56 -14.80
C ILE A 288 13.70 3.46 -13.29
N ILE A 289 12.55 3.45 -12.64
CA ILE A 289 12.47 3.16 -11.21
C ILE A 289 11.66 1.89 -10.95
N PRO A 290 12.08 1.03 -10.01
CA PRO A 290 11.22 -0.03 -9.51
C PRO A 290 10.09 0.59 -8.69
N THR A 291 8.89 0.04 -8.83
CA THR A 291 7.70 0.52 -8.12
C THR A 291 7.28 -0.46 -7.03
N SER A 292 6.56 0.04 -6.03
CA SER A 292 6.15 -0.73 -4.85
C SER A 292 5.26 -1.94 -5.15
N ASP A 293 4.66 -1.99 -6.36
CA ASP A 293 3.88 -3.11 -6.90
C ASP A 293 4.74 -4.14 -7.67
N ASN A 294 6.07 -4.08 -7.54
CA ASN A 294 7.07 -4.88 -8.28
C ASN A 294 7.10 -4.66 -9.79
N GLY A 295 6.42 -3.64 -10.28
CA GLY A 295 6.54 -3.16 -11.65
C GLY A 295 7.67 -2.14 -11.79
N PHE A 296 7.62 -1.38 -12.89
CA PHE A 296 8.61 -0.36 -13.21
C PHE A 296 7.95 0.87 -13.80
N LEU A 297 8.50 2.03 -13.52
CA LEU A 297 8.13 3.26 -14.19
C LEU A 297 9.28 3.71 -15.09
N LEU A 298 9.03 3.80 -16.39
CA LEU A 298 9.95 4.39 -17.36
C LEU A 298 9.66 5.86 -17.46
N ILE A 299 10.71 6.66 -17.49
CA ILE A 299 10.63 8.11 -17.57
C ILE A 299 11.52 8.65 -18.69
N GLY A 300 11.08 9.70 -19.29
CA GLY A 300 11.80 10.40 -20.33
C GLY A 300 10.91 11.38 -21.09
N TYR A 301 11.22 11.61 -22.34
CA TYR A 301 10.47 12.54 -23.16
C TYR A 301 10.36 12.07 -24.60
N SER A 302 9.29 12.48 -25.27
CA SER A 302 8.90 11.96 -26.57
C SER A 302 8.56 13.08 -27.54
N SER A 303 8.93 12.89 -28.81
CA SER A 303 8.44 13.70 -29.93
C SER A 303 7.41 13.00 -30.81
N SER A 304 7.08 11.73 -30.46
CA SER A 304 6.21 10.87 -31.27
C SER A 304 4.72 11.22 -31.11
N PRO A 305 3.97 11.23 -32.22
CA PRO A 305 2.52 11.20 -32.16
C PRO A 305 2.03 9.82 -31.72
N ILE A 306 0.71 9.63 -31.64
CA ILE A 306 0.11 8.30 -31.45
C ILE A 306 0.57 7.36 -32.58
N SER A 307 1.38 6.38 -32.23
CA SER A 307 1.89 5.33 -33.14
C SER A 307 2.55 4.22 -32.32
N ASP A 308 2.56 3.01 -32.86
CA ASP A 308 3.20 1.83 -32.32
C ASP A 308 2.77 1.56 -30.85
N SER A 309 3.67 1.56 -29.87
CA SER A 309 3.31 1.36 -28.46
C SER A 309 2.84 2.63 -27.75
N LYS A 310 3.04 3.81 -28.36
CA LYS A 310 2.60 5.10 -27.79
C LYS A 310 1.13 5.38 -28.11
N THR A 311 0.29 5.42 -27.09
CA THR A 311 -1.18 5.58 -27.22
C THR A 311 -1.67 7.01 -27.07
N GLU A 312 -0.81 7.92 -26.61
CA GLU A 312 -1.09 9.34 -26.46
C GLU A 312 -0.14 10.17 -27.31
N GLY A 313 -0.65 11.21 -27.93
CA GLY A 313 0.15 12.10 -28.77
C GLY A 313 0.73 13.25 -27.97
N ASN A 314 1.82 13.83 -28.49
CA ASN A 314 2.41 15.03 -27.92
C ASN A 314 1.43 16.18 -27.82
N ILE A 315 1.62 17.02 -26.82
CA ILE A 315 0.82 18.18 -26.48
C ILE A 315 1.39 19.40 -27.21
N GLY A 316 0.53 20.32 -27.69
CA GLY A 316 0.95 21.55 -28.29
C GLY A 316 1.40 21.46 -29.75
N ASN A 317 2.62 21.89 -30.05
CA ASN A 317 3.12 21.99 -31.43
C ASN A 317 3.92 20.74 -31.84
N THR A 318 3.78 20.32 -33.08
CA THR A 318 4.56 19.20 -33.63
C THR A 318 6.06 19.48 -33.64
N GLY A 319 6.85 18.53 -33.17
CA GLY A 319 8.32 18.60 -33.20
C GLY A 319 8.97 19.12 -31.92
N TYR A 320 8.18 19.48 -30.91
CA TYR A 320 8.65 19.64 -29.53
C TYR A 320 8.50 18.34 -28.74
N MET A 321 9.14 18.28 -27.62
CA MET A 321 9.18 17.09 -26.75
C MET A 321 8.35 17.35 -25.50
N ASP A 322 7.59 16.35 -25.07
CA ASP A 322 6.84 16.35 -23.83
C ASP A 322 7.29 15.18 -22.95
N TYR A 323 7.10 15.27 -21.65
CA TYR A 323 7.31 14.13 -20.74
C TYR A 323 6.52 12.94 -21.26
N TRP A 324 7.13 11.79 -21.28
CA TRP A 324 6.45 10.52 -21.54
C TRP A 324 6.80 9.51 -20.47
N VAL A 325 5.78 9.11 -19.75
CA VAL A 325 5.88 8.20 -18.60
C VAL A 325 5.17 6.90 -18.96
N VAL A 326 5.81 5.77 -18.73
CA VAL A 326 5.25 4.45 -19.05
C VAL A 326 5.38 3.55 -17.83
N LYS A 327 4.26 3.16 -17.24
CA LYS A 327 4.21 2.18 -16.15
C LYS A 327 4.14 0.78 -16.71
N LEU A 328 5.04 -0.06 -16.26
CA LEU A 328 5.13 -1.46 -16.64
C LEU A 328 4.83 -2.35 -15.45
N ASP A 329 4.30 -3.54 -15.74
CA ASP A 329 4.30 -4.65 -14.80
C ASP A 329 5.70 -5.30 -14.71
N HIS A 330 5.85 -6.32 -13.85
CA HIS A 330 7.14 -7.01 -13.68
C HIS A 330 7.57 -7.86 -14.89
N TYR A 331 6.67 -8.12 -15.87
CA TYR A 331 7.00 -8.75 -17.14
C TYR A 331 7.38 -7.75 -18.24
N GLY A 332 7.33 -6.45 -17.92
CA GLY A 332 7.54 -5.38 -18.88
C GLY A 332 6.33 -5.13 -19.78
N GLU A 333 5.10 -5.49 -19.40
CA GLU A 333 3.91 -5.12 -20.17
C GLU A 333 3.40 -3.75 -19.70
N ILE A 334 2.93 -2.91 -20.66
CA ILE A 334 2.45 -1.57 -20.35
C ILE A 334 1.13 -1.68 -19.57
N GLN A 335 1.10 -1.09 -18.39
CA GLN A 335 -0.09 -0.96 -17.57
C GLN A 335 -0.82 0.35 -17.88
N TRP A 336 -0.10 1.44 -17.85
CA TRP A 336 -0.58 2.74 -18.29
C TRP A 336 0.58 3.58 -18.85
N GLN A 337 0.25 4.63 -19.55
CA GLN A 337 1.21 5.63 -20.02
C GLN A 337 0.54 7.00 -20.01
N ASN A 338 1.34 8.06 -19.84
CA ASN A 338 0.85 9.42 -19.86
C ASN A 338 1.85 10.32 -20.60
N THR A 339 1.35 11.25 -21.40
CA THR A 339 2.13 12.30 -22.05
C THR A 339 1.76 13.63 -21.40
N ILE A 340 2.75 14.30 -20.75
CA ILE A 340 2.54 15.46 -19.90
C ILE A 340 3.39 16.61 -20.43
N GLY A 341 2.78 17.77 -20.68
CA GLY A 341 3.53 18.87 -21.25
C GLY A 341 2.73 20.13 -21.56
N GLY A 342 3.40 21.03 -22.26
CA GLY A 342 2.87 22.31 -22.69
C GLY A 342 2.99 22.57 -24.20
N LYS A 343 3.35 23.77 -24.61
CA LYS A 343 3.45 24.12 -26.04
C LYS A 343 4.85 23.99 -26.64
N SER A 344 5.85 23.92 -25.80
CA SER A 344 7.27 23.92 -26.17
C SER A 344 7.91 22.64 -25.70
N THR A 345 9.23 22.64 -25.48
CA THR A 345 9.95 21.47 -24.99
C THR A 345 9.84 21.35 -23.49
N ASP A 346 9.45 20.18 -23.08
CA ASP A 346 9.40 19.73 -21.69
C ASP A 346 10.24 18.43 -21.59
N ALA A 347 11.26 18.39 -20.73
CA ALA A 347 12.21 17.30 -20.64
C ALA A 347 12.24 16.72 -19.21
N LEU A 348 11.81 15.49 -19.06
CA LEU A 348 11.82 14.72 -17.82
C LEU A 348 13.16 14.03 -17.67
N LEU A 349 13.81 14.19 -16.52
CA LEU A 349 15.13 13.64 -16.24
C LEU A 349 15.14 12.60 -15.13
N ASN A 350 14.27 12.76 -14.12
CA ASN A 350 14.24 11.89 -12.95
C ASN A 350 12.83 11.73 -12.41
N CYS A 351 12.63 10.70 -11.60
CA CYS A 351 11.37 10.46 -10.91
C CYS A 351 11.63 9.74 -9.58
N THR A 352 10.81 10.02 -8.58
CA THR A 352 10.76 9.23 -7.36
C THR A 352 9.33 8.78 -7.08
N GLN A 353 9.15 7.54 -6.60
CA GLN A 353 7.85 7.11 -6.11
C GLN A 353 7.63 7.72 -4.73
N THR A 354 6.48 8.36 -4.52
CA THR A 354 6.11 8.94 -3.23
C THR A 354 5.59 7.89 -2.26
N ILE A 355 5.62 8.20 -0.96
CA ILE A 355 5.26 7.24 0.09
C ILE A 355 3.78 6.81 0.04
N ASP A 356 2.92 7.63 -0.56
CA ASP A 356 1.51 7.35 -0.84
C ASP A 356 1.28 6.52 -2.11
N GLY A 357 2.38 6.12 -2.78
CA GLY A 357 2.37 5.28 -3.98
C GLY A 357 2.24 6.04 -5.29
N GLY A 358 2.07 7.37 -5.26
CA GLY A 358 2.13 8.24 -6.42
C GLY A 358 3.55 8.45 -6.94
N TYR A 359 3.75 9.47 -7.77
CA TYR A 359 5.06 9.75 -8.38
C TYR A 359 5.34 11.24 -8.43
N LEU A 360 6.58 11.62 -8.17
CA LEU A 360 7.10 12.96 -8.37
C LEU A 360 8.03 12.96 -9.58
N LEU A 361 7.64 13.61 -10.65
CA LEU A 361 8.42 13.77 -11.88
C LEU A 361 9.27 15.04 -11.79
N ALA A 362 10.53 14.95 -12.13
CA ALA A 362 11.49 16.05 -12.07
C ALA A 362 12.16 16.29 -13.41
N GLY A 363 12.11 17.53 -13.87
CA GLY A 363 12.73 17.94 -15.11
C GLY A 363 12.70 19.44 -15.31
N TYR A 364 12.70 19.89 -16.56
CA TYR A 364 12.65 21.31 -16.87
C TYR A 364 11.72 21.60 -18.05
N SER A 365 11.21 22.83 -18.09
CA SER A 365 10.26 23.26 -19.09
C SER A 365 10.50 24.71 -19.51
N ASN A 366 10.30 25.00 -20.82
CA ASN A 366 10.20 26.35 -21.31
C ASN A 366 8.81 26.65 -21.91
N SER A 367 7.83 25.83 -21.57
CA SER A 367 6.46 25.99 -22.04
C SER A 367 5.71 27.10 -21.29
N GLU A 368 4.93 27.88 -22.02
CA GLU A 368 3.93 28.78 -21.47
C GLU A 368 2.74 27.97 -20.92
N ILE A 369 1.88 28.59 -20.08
CA ILE A 369 0.67 27.99 -19.57
C ILE A 369 -0.16 27.35 -20.67
N PHE A 370 -0.27 26.02 -20.67
CA PHE A 370 -1.06 25.26 -21.64
C PHE A 370 -1.15 23.79 -21.19
N ALA A 371 -2.32 23.17 -21.36
CA ALA A 371 -2.61 21.80 -21.00
C ALA A 371 -2.21 21.52 -19.54
N ASP A 372 -1.24 20.62 -19.30
CA ASP A 372 -0.85 20.20 -17.95
C ASP A 372 0.02 21.23 -17.22
N LYS A 373 0.61 22.18 -17.95
CA LYS A 373 1.42 23.24 -17.36
C LYS A 373 0.55 24.41 -16.90
N THR A 374 0.43 24.60 -15.60
CA THR A 374 -0.45 25.63 -14.99
C THR A 374 0.28 26.94 -14.68
N GLU A 375 1.61 26.94 -14.63
CA GLU A 375 2.43 28.11 -14.31
C GLU A 375 3.32 28.51 -15.48
N ALA A 376 3.52 29.83 -15.67
CA ALA A 376 4.38 30.36 -16.71
C ALA A 376 5.87 30.25 -16.27
N PRO A 377 6.80 30.07 -17.22
CA PRO A 377 8.22 30.08 -16.94
C PRO A 377 8.68 31.48 -16.48
N TYR A 378 9.72 31.52 -15.65
CA TYR A 378 10.41 32.74 -15.19
C TYR A 378 11.54 33.16 -16.15
N GLY A 379 12.16 32.20 -16.84
CA GLY A 379 13.32 32.37 -17.71
C GLY A 379 13.24 31.58 -19.00
N ASN A 380 14.37 30.99 -19.40
CA ASN A 380 14.46 30.16 -20.58
C ASN A 380 13.93 28.76 -20.28
N HIS A 381 14.65 28.02 -19.41
CA HIS A 381 14.22 26.77 -18.86
C HIS A 381 14.17 26.91 -17.34
N ASP A 382 13.11 26.42 -16.73
CA ASP A 382 12.93 26.42 -15.30
C ASP A 382 12.70 25.02 -14.80
N TYR A 383 12.99 24.74 -13.53
CA TYR A 383 12.56 23.50 -12.86
C TYR A 383 11.06 23.35 -13.04
N TRP A 384 10.67 22.22 -13.58
CA TRP A 384 9.27 21.84 -13.66
C TRP A 384 9.11 20.45 -13.06
N PHE A 385 8.39 20.37 -11.97
CA PHE A 385 8.06 19.10 -11.38
C PHE A 385 6.55 18.91 -11.35
N VAL A 386 6.15 17.65 -11.49
CA VAL A 386 4.75 17.25 -11.66
C VAL A 386 4.46 16.09 -10.71
N GLU A 387 3.43 16.23 -9.91
CA GLU A 387 2.92 15.17 -9.04
C GLU A 387 1.88 14.33 -9.79
N LEU A 388 2.06 13.01 -9.76
CA LEU A 388 1.08 12.05 -10.27
C LEU A 388 0.53 11.20 -9.12
N ASN A 389 -0.74 10.87 -9.23
CA ASN A 389 -1.30 9.80 -8.39
C ASN A 389 -0.80 8.41 -8.85
N VAL A 390 -1.16 7.36 -8.12
CA VAL A 390 -0.81 5.95 -8.42
C VAL A 390 -1.28 5.49 -9.81
N PHE A 391 -2.29 6.14 -10.41
CA PHE A 391 -2.82 5.83 -11.74
C PHE A 391 -2.12 6.60 -12.87
N GLY A 392 -1.13 7.44 -12.54
CA GLY A 392 -0.41 8.26 -13.50
C GLY A 392 -1.15 9.54 -13.91
N GLU A 393 -2.24 9.91 -13.24
CA GLU A 393 -2.95 11.17 -13.50
C GLU A 393 -2.24 12.33 -12.81
N VAL A 394 -2.17 13.49 -13.48
CA VAL A 394 -1.55 14.71 -12.95
C VAL A 394 -2.41 15.26 -11.80
N VAL A 395 -1.82 15.33 -10.61
CA VAL A 395 -2.43 15.92 -9.41
C VAL A 395 -2.11 17.41 -9.32
N ASP A 396 -0.82 17.76 -9.49
CA ASP A 396 -0.36 19.13 -9.43
C ASP A 396 0.92 19.35 -10.26
N ASP A 397 1.24 20.59 -10.62
CA ASP A 397 2.48 20.96 -11.30
C ASP A 397 3.05 22.27 -10.77
N PHE A 398 4.37 22.41 -10.71
CA PHE A 398 5.04 23.59 -10.16
C PHE A 398 6.25 24.00 -10.99
N THR A 399 6.41 25.31 -11.16
CA THR A 399 7.54 25.90 -11.86
C THR A 399 8.39 26.73 -10.90
N ILE A 400 9.67 26.42 -10.81
CA ILE A 400 10.63 27.07 -9.92
C ILE A 400 11.84 27.53 -10.72
N GLY A 401 12.13 28.82 -10.75
CA GLY A 401 13.26 29.31 -11.50
C GLY A 401 13.54 30.81 -11.37
N GLY A 402 14.49 31.24 -12.18
CA GLY A 402 14.91 32.63 -12.33
C GLY A 402 14.85 33.07 -13.79
N THR A 403 15.69 34.01 -14.21
CA THR A 403 15.63 34.60 -15.60
C THR A 403 16.56 33.93 -16.62
N SER A 404 17.38 32.97 -16.20
CA SER A 404 18.28 32.21 -17.08
C SER A 404 17.84 30.76 -17.13
N ASP A 405 18.73 29.86 -17.49
CA ASP A 405 18.46 28.42 -17.45
C ASP A 405 18.60 27.88 -16.01
N ASP A 406 17.58 27.19 -15.56
CA ASP A 406 17.50 26.47 -14.30
C ASP A 406 17.04 25.04 -14.64
N LEU A 407 17.90 24.04 -14.41
CA LEU A 407 17.66 22.67 -14.87
C LEU A 407 17.60 21.73 -13.66
N LEU A 408 16.41 21.19 -13.39
CA LEU A 408 16.17 20.21 -12.33
C LEU A 408 16.69 18.86 -12.79
N VAL A 409 17.57 18.24 -11.99
CA VAL A 409 18.19 16.95 -12.27
C VAL A 409 17.61 15.85 -11.40
N GLU A 410 17.33 16.15 -10.13
CA GLU A 410 16.92 15.17 -9.13
C GLU A 410 15.79 15.72 -8.25
N ALA A 411 14.82 14.91 -7.92
CA ALA A 411 13.82 15.20 -6.91
C ALA A 411 13.69 14.03 -5.93
N LEU A 412 13.89 14.29 -4.67
CA LEU A 412 13.88 13.28 -3.61
C LEU A 412 12.77 13.59 -2.60
N GLN A 413 12.01 12.58 -2.20
CA GLN A 413 11.14 12.70 -1.04
C GLN A 413 11.97 12.54 0.24
N THR A 414 11.87 13.50 1.13
CA THR A 414 12.62 13.52 2.40
C THR A 414 11.82 12.86 3.53
N ASN A 415 12.51 12.51 4.61
CA ASN A 415 11.91 11.83 5.78
C ASN A 415 10.78 12.63 6.47
N ASP A 416 10.69 13.93 6.20
CA ASP A 416 9.61 14.82 6.65
C ASP A 416 8.47 14.91 5.62
N TYR A 417 8.40 13.98 4.68
CA TYR A 417 7.44 13.88 3.57
C TYR A 417 7.49 15.06 2.57
N GLY A 418 8.35 16.05 2.80
CA GLY A 418 8.58 17.12 1.85
C GLY A 418 9.46 16.69 0.68
N TYR A 419 9.71 17.61 -0.24
CA TYR A 419 10.52 17.34 -1.41
C TYR A 419 11.80 18.16 -1.40
N LEU A 420 12.89 17.55 -1.81
CA LEU A 420 14.15 18.22 -2.08
C LEU A 420 14.40 18.17 -3.58
N LEU A 421 14.39 19.33 -4.21
CA LEU A 421 14.70 19.53 -5.62
C LEU A 421 16.15 19.94 -5.77
N LEU A 422 16.91 19.24 -6.61
CA LEU A 422 18.32 19.47 -6.83
C LEU A 422 18.58 19.58 -8.34
N GLY A 423 19.30 20.60 -8.71
CA GLY A 423 19.69 20.83 -10.09
C GLY A 423 20.81 21.86 -10.15
N TYR A 424 21.00 22.45 -11.30
CA TYR A 424 21.95 23.54 -11.47
C TYR A 424 21.31 24.76 -12.12
N SER A 425 21.85 25.94 -11.86
CA SER A 425 21.24 27.21 -12.18
C SER A 425 22.26 28.24 -12.63
N GLU A 426 21.99 28.87 -13.77
CA GLU A 426 22.68 30.07 -14.25
C GLU A 426 22.05 31.37 -13.73
N SER A 427 20.91 31.26 -13.05
CA SER A 427 20.16 32.43 -12.57
C SER A 427 20.76 33.04 -11.32
N ASN A 428 20.73 34.37 -11.26
CA ASN A 428 20.98 35.14 -10.05
C ASN A 428 19.67 35.32 -9.23
N LEU A 429 19.67 36.30 -8.32
CA LEU A 429 18.53 36.71 -7.50
C LEU A 429 17.38 37.25 -8.38
N THR A 430 16.68 36.36 -9.09
CA THR A 430 15.58 36.70 -10.02
C THR A 430 14.49 35.60 -9.94
N GLY A 431 13.29 35.88 -10.40
CA GLY A 431 12.15 34.97 -10.30
C GLY A 431 11.87 34.66 -8.83
N ILE A 432 11.80 33.38 -8.50
CA ILE A 432 11.63 32.93 -7.11
C ILE A 432 12.95 32.49 -6.45
N LYS A 433 14.07 32.53 -7.16
CA LYS A 433 15.39 32.25 -6.60
C LYS A 433 15.82 33.33 -5.63
N THR A 434 16.01 32.98 -4.35
CA THR A 434 16.37 33.92 -3.28
C THR A 434 17.85 33.84 -2.87
N VAL A 435 18.62 32.95 -3.48
CA VAL A 435 20.07 32.77 -3.27
C VAL A 435 20.85 33.19 -4.52
N ALA A 436 22.01 33.80 -4.29
CA ALA A 436 22.85 34.29 -5.40
C ALA A 436 23.55 33.13 -6.11
N GLY A 437 23.76 33.26 -7.43
CA GLY A 437 24.73 32.44 -8.15
C GLY A 437 26.14 32.80 -7.72
N LEU A 438 27.05 31.82 -7.75
CA LEU A 438 28.45 31.92 -7.32
C LEU A 438 29.42 31.87 -8.53
N GLY A 439 29.07 31.12 -9.57
CA GLY A 439 29.85 30.92 -10.80
C GLY A 439 29.01 31.02 -12.07
N SER A 440 29.28 30.16 -13.04
CA SER A 440 28.51 30.04 -14.28
C SER A 440 27.29 29.14 -14.10
N ASP A 441 27.51 27.92 -13.67
CA ASP A 441 26.49 26.97 -13.23
C ASP A 441 26.77 26.61 -11.78
N ASP A 442 25.81 26.72 -10.89
CA ASP A 442 25.93 26.33 -9.49
C ASP A 442 24.86 25.31 -9.12
N ILE A 443 25.19 24.38 -8.24
CA ILE A 443 24.19 23.47 -7.69
C ILE A 443 23.17 24.31 -6.90
N TRP A 444 21.92 24.26 -7.31
CA TRP A 444 20.81 24.93 -6.65
C TRP A 444 19.84 23.91 -6.06
N MET A 445 19.62 24.04 -4.77
CA MET A 445 18.77 23.17 -3.97
C MET A 445 17.57 23.95 -3.46
N VAL A 446 16.40 23.35 -3.56
CA VAL A 446 15.14 23.90 -3.06
C VAL A 446 14.42 22.84 -2.22
N LYS A 447 14.25 23.11 -0.94
CA LYS A 447 13.46 22.26 -0.04
C LYS A 447 12.05 22.79 0.00
N ILE A 448 11.10 21.94 -0.31
CA ILE A 448 9.67 22.26 -0.32
C ILE A 448 9.00 21.49 0.81
N ALA A 449 8.12 22.15 1.56
CA ALA A 449 7.29 21.49 2.54
C ALA A 449 6.27 20.58 1.83
N HIS A 450 5.95 19.48 2.46
CA HIS A 450 4.71 18.78 2.11
C HIS A 450 3.51 19.70 2.41
N ASP A 451 2.52 19.75 1.57
CA ASP A 451 1.37 20.66 1.71
C ASP A 451 0.28 20.15 2.66
N ILE A 452 0.49 19.00 3.30
CA ILE A 452 -0.33 18.50 4.40
C ILE A 452 0.47 18.48 5.70
N ASN A 453 -0.24 18.57 6.82
CA ASN A 453 0.31 18.34 8.15
C ASN A 453 0.13 16.87 8.53
N ILE A 454 1.02 16.34 9.34
CA ILE A 454 1.01 14.92 9.69
C ILE A 454 1.05 14.77 11.21
N VAL A 455 0.20 13.88 11.72
CA VAL A 455 0.26 13.40 13.11
C VAL A 455 0.70 11.95 13.09
N GLU A 456 1.84 11.64 13.70
CA GLU A 456 2.39 10.30 13.67
C GLU A 456 2.68 9.71 15.05
N GLY A 457 2.57 8.40 15.12
CA GLY A 457 2.81 7.68 16.36
C GLY A 457 2.83 6.18 16.19
N THR A 458 2.56 5.50 17.29
CA THR A 458 2.51 4.04 17.35
C THR A 458 1.31 3.63 18.19
N VAL A 459 0.64 2.56 17.81
CA VAL A 459 -0.37 1.89 18.63
C VAL A 459 0.19 0.57 19.10
N ALA A 460 0.22 0.37 20.41
CA ALA A 460 0.75 -0.86 21.03
C ALA A 460 -0.12 -1.33 22.18
N PHE A 461 -0.10 -2.63 22.44
CA PHE A 461 -0.64 -3.22 23.67
C PHE A 461 0.36 -3.07 24.79
N ASP A 462 -0.05 -2.42 25.87
CA ASP A 462 0.68 -2.28 27.12
C ASP A 462 0.05 -3.22 28.18
N PHE A 463 0.53 -4.46 28.19
CA PHE A 463 -0.02 -5.50 29.07
C PHE A 463 0.23 -5.26 30.55
N ASN A 464 1.38 -4.68 30.88
CA ASN A 464 1.76 -4.42 32.25
C ASN A 464 1.23 -3.09 32.78
N SER A 465 0.58 -2.29 31.87
CA SER A 465 0.00 -0.97 32.15
C SER A 465 1.00 0.01 32.79
N ASN A 466 2.24 0.00 32.29
CA ASN A 466 3.31 0.85 32.78
C ASN A 466 3.47 2.17 31.98
N GLU A 467 2.68 2.36 30.92
CA GLU A 467 2.66 3.49 30.02
C GLU A 467 3.97 3.68 29.21
N ILE A 468 4.72 2.58 29.02
CA ILE A 468 5.97 2.57 28.25
C ILE A 468 5.91 1.40 27.27
N ILE A 469 6.20 1.63 26.00
CA ILE A 469 6.36 0.54 25.03
C ILE A 469 7.67 -0.17 25.30
N ASP A 470 7.62 -1.41 25.76
CA ASP A 470 8.79 -2.21 26.14
C ASP A 470 8.74 -3.66 25.57
N GLY A 471 9.66 -4.52 26.02
CA GLY A 471 9.83 -5.86 25.43
C GLY A 471 8.71 -6.86 25.75
N ASP A 472 7.78 -6.51 26.66
CA ASP A 472 6.62 -7.33 27.00
C ASP A 472 5.37 -6.91 26.19
N ASP A 473 5.48 -5.85 25.40
CA ASP A 473 4.42 -5.27 24.61
C ASP A 473 4.49 -5.72 23.15
N PHE A 474 3.37 -5.61 22.44
CA PHE A 474 3.36 -5.85 21.00
C PHE A 474 2.57 -4.79 20.24
N TYR A 475 2.97 -4.58 19.00
CA TYR A 475 2.40 -3.57 18.12
C TYR A 475 1.05 -4.01 17.57
N CYS A 476 0.07 -3.09 17.53
CA CYS A 476 -1.22 -3.32 16.91
C CYS A 476 -1.12 -3.11 15.40
N VAL A 477 -1.43 -4.15 14.63
CA VAL A 477 -1.44 -4.12 13.15
C VAL A 477 -2.86 -3.83 12.67
N ASN A 478 -2.99 -3.09 11.56
CA ASN A 478 -4.28 -2.73 10.93
C ASN A 478 -5.28 -2.06 11.89
N LYS A 479 -4.79 -1.35 12.90
CA LYS A 479 -5.63 -0.62 13.84
C LYS A 479 -5.95 0.76 13.27
N LEU A 480 -7.24 1.09 13.22
CA LEU A 480 -7.71 2.39 12.75
C LEU A 480 -7.23 3.51 13.68
N VAL A 481 -6.68 4.56 13.09
CA VAL A 481 -6.41 5.85 13.75
C VAL A 481 -7.06 6.94 12.91
N GLN A 482 -7.72 7.90 13.58
CA GLN A 482 -8.46 8.95 12.90
C GLN A 482 -8.15 10.33 13.48
N ASP A 483 -8.28 11.35 12.67
CA ASP A 483 -8.45 12.72 13.16
C ASP A 483 -9.94 13.08 13.21
N GLU A 484 -10.46 13.33 14.40
CA GLU A 484 -11.87 13.65 14.62
C GLU A 484 -12.28 15.01 14.03
N THR A 485 -11.32 15.85 13.68
CA THR A 485 -11.56 17.20 13.19
C THR A 485 -11.73 17.23 11.66
N SER A 486 -10.83 16.60 10.94
CA SER A 486 -10.84 16.51 9.48
C SER A 486 -11.62 15.28 8.95
N GLY A 487 -11.72 14.23 9.77
CA GLY A 487 -12.24 12.93 9.35
C GLY A 487 -11.20 12.04 8.67
N ALA A 488 -9.95 12.48 8.54
CA ALA A 488 -8.87 11.68 7.98
C ALA A 488 -8.61 10.41 8.80
N ILE A 489 -8.33 9.30 8.14
CA ILE A 489 -8.10 8.00 8.75
C ILE A 489 -6.85 7.33 8.20
N THR A 490 -6.29 6.42 8.98
CA THR A 490 -5.20 5.53 8.53
C THR A 490 -5.25 4.22 9.32
N LEU A 491 -4.58 3.19 8.84
CA LEU A 491 -4.36 1.94 9.56
C LEU A 491 -2.90 1.84 10.01
N THR A 492 -2.68 1.21 11.16
CA THR A 492 -1.32 0.97 11.64
C THR A 492 -0.63 -0.10 10.80
N THR A 493 0.66 0.08 10.56
CA THR A 493 1.55 -0.86 9.88
C THR A 493 1.84 -2.11 10.75
N ALA A 494 2.58 -3.09 10.21
CA ALA A 494 3.07 -4.25 10.96
C ALA A 494 3.95 -3.88 12.17
N ALA A 495 4.56 -2.70 12.18
CA ALA A 495 5.29 -2.14 13.33
C ALA A 495 4.41 -1.27 14.24
N GLY A 496 3.09 -1.30 14.07
CA GLY A 496 2.12 -0.48 14.82
C GLY A 496 2.20 1.01 14.54
N LYS A 497 2.98 1.46 13.56
CA LYS A 497 3.14 2.88 13.22
C LYS A 497 1.96 3.39 12.41
N TYR A 498 1.61 4.65 12.63
CA TYR A 498 0.60 5.36 11.85
C TYR A 498 1.05 6.77 11.52
N ALA A 499 0.52 7.31 10.42
CA ALA A 499 0.62 8.70 10.02
C ALA A 499 -0.75 9.15 9.50
N VAL A 500 -1.34 10.16 10.13
CA VAL A 500 -2.63 10.75 9.71
C VAL A 500 -2.34 12.08 9.05
N GLY A 501 -2.70 12.23 7.77
CA GLY A 501 -2.59 13.47 7.02
C GLY A 501 -3.72 14.43 7.37
N ILE A 502 -3.39 15.72 7.58
CA ILE A 502 -4.34 16.79 7.89
C ILE A 502 -4.16 17.90 6.88
N GLU A 503 -5.09 17.98 5.94
CA GLU A 503 -5.00 18.86 4.76
C GLU A 503 -5.19 20.37 5.05
N THR A 504 -5.65 20.73 6.22
CA THR A 504 -5.89 22.13 6.57
C THR A 504 -5.25 22.52 7.90
N PRO A 505 -4.57 23.68 7.99
CA PRO A 505 -4.10 24.18 9.26
C PRO A 505 -5.25 24.40 10.25
N GLY A 506 -4.99 24.19 11.53
CA GLY A 506 -5.97 24.32 12.59
C GLY A 506 -5.75 23.34 13.73
N THR A 507 -6.73 23.22 14.59
CA THR A 507 -6.71 22.25 15.70
C THR A 507 -7.02 20.86 15.14
N TYR A 508 -6.24 19.87 15.54
CA TYR A 508 -6.52 18.45 15.28
C TYR A 508 -6.82 17.69 16.57
N ILE A 509 -7.56 16.60 16.45
CA ILE A 509 -7.85 15.67 17.54
C ILE A 509 -7.67 14.25 17.00
N THR A 510 -6.52 13.66 17.26
CA THR A 510 -6.23 12.29 16.79
C THR A 510 -6.60 11.28 17.87
N SER A 511 -7.31 10.21 17.48
CA SER A 511 -7.77 9.16 18.38
C SER A 511 -7.72 7.79 17.70
N THR A 512 -7.78 6.73 18.48
CA THR A 512 -8.05 5.36 18.00
C THR A 512 -9.30 4.83 18.69
N PRO A 513 -10.18 4.09 17.99
CA PRO A 513 -11.41 3.57 18.57
C PRO A 513 -11.16 2.70 19.80
N ALA A 514 -12.07 2.79 20.77
CA ALA A 514 -12.03 1.94 21.94
C ALA A 514 -12.20 0.47 21.56
N ILE A 515 -11.57 -0.41 22.34
CA ILE A 515 -11.67 -1.86 22.20
C ILE A 515 -12.37 -2.38 23.47
N GLU A 516 -13.27 -3.31 23.32
CA GLU A 516 -13.94 -3.94 24.44
C GLU A 516 -12.92 -4.58 25.39
N TYR A 517 -13.13 -4.48 26.70
CA TYR A 517 -12.22 -4.89 27.78
C TYR A 517 -10.91 -4.11 27.90
N TYR A 518 -10.70 -3.08 27.08
CA TYR A 518 -9.46 -2.28 27.07
C TYR A 518 -9.75 -0.79 27.14
N SER A 519 -8.80 -0.05 27.69
CA SER A 519 -8.76 1.41 27.62
C SER A 519 -7.63 1.86 26.72
N VAL A 520 -7.84 2.98 26.03
CA VAL A 520 -6.79 3.64 25.23
C VAL A 520 -6.20 4.78 26.04
N VAL A 521 -4.88 4.79 26.17
CA VAL A 521 -4.15 5.79 26.96
C VAL A 521 -3.04 6.42 26.11
N PRO A 522 -3.07 7.76 25.90
CA PRO A 522 -4.19 8.67 26.21
C PRO A 522 -5.41 8.40 25.29
N ALA A 523 -6.58 8.88 25.68
CA ALA A 523 -7.79 8.69 24.87
C ALA A 523 -7.73 9.41 23.51
N ASN A 524 -7.05 10.55 23.45
CA ASN A 524 -6.76 11.29 22.21
C ASN A 524 -5.53 12.19 22.40
N TYR A 525 -5.02 12.68 21.29
CA TYR A 525 -4.05 13.76 21.23
C TYR A 525 -4.69 14.98 20.58
N THR A 526 -4.46 16.15 21.14
CA THR A 526 -4.92 17.43 20.60
C THR A 526 -3.73 18.34 20.38
N GLY A 527 -3.65 18.95 19.21
CA GLY A 527 -2.64 19.93 18.85
C GLY A 527 -3.20 20.96 17.89
N GLU A 528 -2.34 21.85 17.40
CA GLU A 528 -2.70 22.89 16.45
C GLU A 528 -1.55 23.08 15.46
N PHE A 529 -1.87 23.01 14.17
CA PHE A 529 -0.97 23.41 13.10
C PHE A 529 -1.30 24.84 12.66
N ILE A 530 -0.29 25.71 12.65
CA ILE A 530 -0.46 27.14 12.31
C ILE A 530 -0.50 27.31 10.78
N ASP A 531 0.27 26.51 10.07
CA ASP A 531 0.43 26.45 8.62
C ASP A 531 0.68 25.01 8.16
N PHE A 532 1.10 24.79 6.92
CA PHE A 532 1.32 23.46 6.33
C PHE A 532 2.74 22.93 6.54
N GLY A 533 2.93 21.63 6.31
CA GLY A 533 4.23 20.97 6.28
C GLY A 533 4.80 20.62 7.65
N HIS A 534 3.98 20.56 8.67
CA HIS A 534 4.41 20.20 10.03
C HIS A 534 4.09 18.75 10.38
N ILE A 535 5.02 18.12 11.08
CA ILE A 535 4.83 16.76 11.62
C ILE A 535 4.80 16.86 13.14
N ASP A 536 3.72 16.35 13.74
CA ASP A 536 3.61 16.24 15.20
C ASP A 536 3.81 14.76 15.59
N THR A 537 5.01 14.45 16.03
CA THR A 537 5.49 13.08 16.28
C THR A 537 5.23 12.59 17.70
N GLY A 538 5.44 11.29 17.95
CA GLY A 538 5.42 10.71 19.30
C GLY A 538 4.03 10.62 19.91
N LYS A 539 2.98 10.57 19.11
CA LYS A 539 1.60 10.41 19.55
C LYS A 539 1.24 8.94 19.71
N HIS A 540 1.82 8.29 20.73
CA HIS A 540 1.65 6.86 20.95
C HIS A 540 0.36 6.56 21.72
N PHE A 541 -0.48 5.67 21.20
CA PHE A 541 -1.63 5.13 21.89
C PHE A 541 -1.29 3.77 22.51
N LEU A 542 -1.55 3.64 23.79
CA LEU A 542 -1.34 2.40 24.54
C LEU A 542 -2.71 1.77 24.86
N ILE A 543 -2.88 0.54 24.47
CA ILE A 543 -4.10 -0.23 24.71
C ILE A 543 -3.86 -1.09 25.95
N GLN A 544 -4.55 -0.76 27.05
CA GLN A 544 -4.36 -1.35 28.37
C GLN A 544 -5.58 -2.14 28.82
N PRO A 545 -5.44 -3.35 29.36
CA PRO A 545 -6.56 -4.14 29.88
C PRO A 545 -7.22 -3.45 31.07
N ILE A 546 -8.56 -3.46 31.14
CA ILE A 546 -9.33 -2.90 32.27
C ILE A 546 -9.69 -3.92 33.35
N GLY A 547 -9.32 -5.19 33.16
CA GLY A 547 -9.58 -6.32 34.07
C GLY A 547 -9.16 -7.64 33.44
N ASP A 548 -9.45 -8.74 34.12
CA ASP A 548 -9.22 -10.09 33.62
C ASP A 548 -10.50 -10.60 32.96
N PHE A 549 -10.52 -10.69 31.64
CA PHE A 549 -11.65 -11.15 30.83
C PHE A 549 -11.21 -12.32 29.95
N THR A 550 -12.05 -13.36 29.89
CA THR A 550 -11.87 -14.49 28.97
C THR A 550 -12.94 -14.40 27.90
N ASP A 551 -12.55 -14.17 26.67
CA ASP A 551 -13.48 -14.04 25.56
C ASP A 551 -12.81 -14.52 24.26
N LEU A 552 -13.34 -15.59 23.69
CA LEU A 552 -12.88 -16.22 22.45
C LEU A 552 -13.97 -16.09 21.38
N CYS A 553 -13.66 -15.46 20.28
CA CYS A 553 -14.58 -15.31 19.16
C CYS A 553 -14.27 -16.27 18.00
N ILE A 554 -15.29 -16.59 17.22
CA ILE A 554 -15.18 -17.41 16.02
C ILE A 554 -15.95 -16.75 14.87
N SER A 555 -15.39 -16.81 13.66
CA SER A 555 -16.06 -16.46 12.42
C SER A 555 -15.76 -17.51 11.36
N ALA A 556 -16.66 -17.74 10.44
CA ALA A 556 -16.49 -18.70 9.36
C ALA A 556 -17.10 -18.16 8.08
N ILE A 557 -16.35 -18.22 7.01
CA ILE A 557 -16.80 -17.80 5.68
C ILE A 557 -16.70 -18.94 4.68
N ARG A 558 -17.44 -18.86 3.58
CA ARG A 558 -17.24 -19.75 2.44
C ARG A 558 -16.19 -19.20 1.50
N ILE A 559 -15.33 -20.04 1.00
CA ILE A 559 -14.35 -19.67 -0.05
C ILE A 559 -14.90 -20.04 -1.43
N THR A 560 -15.45 -21.24 -1.58
CA THR A 560 -16.00 -21.73 -2.87
C THR A 560 -17.51 -21.63 -2.93
N PRO A 561 -18.11 -21.43 -4.12
CA PRO A 561 -19.54 -21.60 -4.31
C PRO A 561 -19.95 -23.07 -4.11
N PHE A 562 -21.09 -23.30 -3.43
CA PHE A 562 -21.57 -24.67 -3.20
C PHE A 562 -22.36 -25.18 -4.41
N ARG A 563 -21.78 -26.19 -5.07
CA ARG A 563 -22.35 -26.84 -6.27
C ARG A 563 -22.48 -28.34 -6.06
N PRO A 564 -23.58 -28.99 -6.45
CA PRO A 564 -23.72 -30.44 -6.30
C PRO A 564 -22.55 -31.22 -6.95
N GLY A 565 -21.86 -32.05 -6.17
CA GLY A 565 -20.75 -32.86 -6.62
C GLY A 565 -19.39 -32.14 -6.65
N PHE A 566 -19.30 -30.89 -6.20
CA PHE A 566 -18.08 -30.11 -6.15
C PHE A 566 -17.62 -29.84 -4.70
N GLU A 567 -16.39 -29.39 -4.55
CA GLU A 567 -15.79 -29.05 -3.28
C GLU A 567 -16.50 -27.85 -2.63
N ALA A 568 -16.62 -27.88 -1.32
CA ALA A 568 -17.10 -26.80 -0.45
C ALA A 568 -15.99 -26.45 0.54
N ILE A 569 -15.39 -25.28 0.39
CA ILE A 569 -14.32 -24.83 1.27
C ILE A 569 -14.87 -23.73 2.19
N TYR A 570 -14.66 -23.94 3.48
CA TYR A 570 -14.86 -22.93 4.51
C TYR A 570 -13.51 -22.42 5.00
N HIS A 571 -13.42 -21.15 5.25
CA HIS A 571 -12.33 -20.55 6.00
C HIS A 571 -12.84 -20.21 7.40
N LEU A 572 -12.20 -20.75 8.39
CA LEU A 572 -12.54 -20.55 9.79
C LEU A 572 -11.48 -19.68 10.45
N MET A 573 -11.94 -18.64 11.11
CA MET A 573 -11.14 -17.71 11.90
C MET A 573 -11.54 -17.81 13.37
N TYR A 574 -10.58 -17.66 14.27
CA TYR A 574 -10.83 -17.52 15.68
C TYR A 574 -9.81 -16.61 16.33
N ASN A 575 -10.20 -15.87 17.34
CA ASN A 575 -9.33 -14.94 18.03
C ASN A 575 -9.68 -14.85 19.52
N ASN A 576 -8.73 -14.35 20.30
CA ASN A 576 -8.94 -14.03 21.70
C ASN A 576 -9.11 -12.49 21.81
N VAL A 577 -10.32 -12.04 22.04
CA VAL A 577 -10.63 -10.61 22.26
C VAL A 577 -10.60 -10.23 23.74
N GLY A 578 -10.47 -11.23 24.60
CA GLY A 578 -10.32 -11.06 26.05
C GLY A 578 -8.93 -10.56 26.43
N THR A 579 -8.71 -10.41 27.74
CA THR A 579 -7.46 -9.89 28.31
C THR A 579 -6.57 -10.97 28.93
N THR A 580 -7.03 -12.22 28.93
CA THR A 580 -6.30 -13.37 29.48
C THR A 580 -6.05 -14.43 28.42
N THR A 581 -4.93 -15.17 28.55
CA THR A 581 -4.67 -16.32 27.66
C THR A 581 -5.78 -17.36 27.85
N ALA A 582 -6.36 -17.82 26.76
CA ALA A 582 -7.51 -18.70 26.75
C ALA A 582 -7.31 -19.94 25.86
N SER A 583 -8.00 -21.02 26.19
CA SER A 583 -8.04 -22.25 25.40
C SER A 583 -9.50 -22.66 25.19
N GLY A 584 -9.78 -23.31 24.06
CA GLY A 584 -11.15 -23.66 23.71
C GLY A 584 -11.26 -24.88 22.80
N THR A 585 -12.50 -25.23 22.48
CA THR A 585 -12.84 -26.27 21.51
C THR A 585 -13.75 -25.68 20.45
N ILE A 586 -13.35 -25.83 19.22
CA ILE A 586 -14.16 -25.49 18.05
C ILE A 586 -14.94 -26.72 17.61
N ALA A 587 -16.23 -26.53 17.35
CA ALA A 587 -17.11 -27.55 16.80
C ALA A 587 -17.75 -27.05 15.50
N MET A 588 -17.64 -27.79 14.42
CA MET A 588 -18.42 -27.61 13.20
C MET A 588 -19.57 -28.60 13.18
N TYR A 589 -20.76 -28.11 12.88
CA TYR A 589 -21.97 -28.92 12.61
C TYR A 589 -22.34 -28.71 11.14
N PRO A 590 -21.87 -29.61 10.23
CA PRO A 590 -22.05 -29.43 8.81
C PRO A 590 -23.52 -29.53 8.39
N SER A 591 -23.88 -28.80 7.34
CA SER A 591 -25.16 -28.96 6.67
C SER A 591 -25.37 -30.43 6.22
N ALA A 592 -26.61 -30.89 6.16
CA ALA A 592 -26.95 -32.22 5.62
C ALA A 592 -26.53 -32.39 4.13
N TYR A 593 -26.22 -31.31 3.44
CA TYR A 593 -25.77 -31.31 2.05
C TYR A 593 -24.24 -31.34 1.93
N ILE A 594 -23.49 -31.27 3.05
CA ILE A 594 -22.02 -31.20 3.08
C ILE A 594 -21.46 -32.45 3.74
N VAL A 595 -20.50 -33.07 3.09
CA VAL A 595 -19.69 -34.15 3.65
C VAL A 595 -18.32 -33.58 3.97
N PHE A 596 -17.85 -33.73 5.21
CA PHE A 596 -16.50 -33.34 5.60
C PHE A 596 -15.46 -34.26 4.98
N ASP A 597 -14.44 -33.73 4.35
CA ASP A 597 -13.36 -34.47 3.72
C ASP A 597 -12.03 -34.33 4.49
N SER A 598 -11.58 -33.09 4.76
CA SER A 598 -10.33 -32.79 5.48
C SER A 598 -10.33 -31.36 6.03
N ALA A 599 -9.28 -30.97 6.73
CA ALA A 599 -8.98 -29.61 7.12
C ALA A 599 -7.45 -29.44 7.22
N ASP A 600 -6.95 -28.20 7.13
CA ASP A 600 -5.52 -27.87 7.27
C ASP A 600 -5.01 -28.26 8.67
N VAL A 601 -5.88 -28.13 9.69
CA VAL A 601 -5.65 -28.59 11.05
C VAL A 601 -6.38 -29.90 11.30
N ALA A 602 -5.68 -30.94 11.77
CA ALA A 602 -6.30 -32.24 12.03
C ALA A 602 -7.33 -32.15 13.17
N PRO A 603 -8.59 -32.58 12.97
CA PRO A 603 -9.59 -32.58 14.03
C PRO A 603 -9.25 -33.60 15.15
N VAL A 604 -9.60 -33.26 16.38
CA VAL A 604 -9.42 -34.15 17.55
C VAL A 604 -10.51 -35.20 17.64
N LEU A 605 -11.69 -34.94 17.05
CA LEU A 605 -12.81 -35.87 17.03
C LEU A 605 -13.69 -35.63 15.82
N ILE A 606 -14.09 -36.70 15.13
CA ILE A 606 -15.09 -36.67 14.05
C ILE A 606 -16.23 -37.63 14.51
N THR A 607 -17.45 -37.08 14.50
CA THR A 607 -18.67 -37.84 14.77
C THR A 607 -19.60 -37.81 13.53
N ALA A 608 -20.76 -38.44 13.64
CA ALA A 608 -21.76 -38.37 12.55
C ALA A 608 -22.34 -36.95 12.36
N ASP A 609 -22.35 -36.13 13.42
CA ASP A 609 -23.06 -34.87 13.45
C ASP A 609 -22.13 -33.67 13.74
N SER A 610 -20.84 -33.89 14.06
CA SER A 610 -19.92 -32.80 14.37
C SER A 610 -18.46 -33.19 14.17
N ILE A 611 -17.63 -32.18 13.90
CA ILE A 611 -16.18 -32.25 13.80
C ILE A 611 -15.61 -31.26 14.82
N LEU A 612 -14.62 -31.71 15.62
CA LEU A 612 -14.06 -30.93 16.72
C LEU A 612 -12.56 -30.71 16.57
N TRP A 613 -12.13 -29.49 16.89
CA TRP A 613 -10.72 -29.08 17.01
C TRP A 613 -10.47 -28.51 18.38
N SER A 614 -9.22 -28.56 18.84
CA SER A 614 -8.79 -27.96 20.11
C SER A 614 -7.84 -26.81 19.79
N ILE A 615 -8.10 -25.67 20.42
CA ILE A 615 -7.19 -24.53 20.46
C ILE A 615 -6.64 -24.40 21.89
N ALA A 616 -5.36 -24.10 22.02
CA ALA A 616 -4.68 -24.02 23.30
C ALA A 616 -3.85 -22.75 23.39
N ASP A 617 -3.89 -22.15 24.59
CA ASP A 617 -3.00 -21.04 25.00
C ASP A 617 -2.99 -19.85 24.04
N LEU A 618 -4.15 -19.47 23.51
CA LEU A 618 -4.29 -18.30 22.65
C LEU A 618 -4.14 -17.03 23.51
N SER A 619 -3.10 -16.28 23.24
CA SER A 619 -2.83 -15.01 23.94
C SER A 619 -3.86 -13.94 23.55
N PRO A 620 -4.07 -12.89 24.36
CA PRO A 620 -4.89 -11.75 23.95
C PRO A 620 -4.51 -11.22 22.56
N PHE A 621 -5.49 -10.95 21.72
CA PHE A 621 -5.39 -10.54 20.31
C PHE A 621 -4.71 -11.55 19.37
N GLU A 622 -4.28 -12.69 19.87
CA GLU A 622 -3.82 -13.73 18.99
C GLU A 622 -4.98 -14.28 18.17
N THR A 623 -4.75 -14.42 16.87
CA THR A 623 -5.69 -14.95 15.90
C THR A 623 -5.18 -16.27 15.35
N GLY A 624 -6.10 -17.14 14.99
CA GLY A 624 -5.78 -18.35 14.24
C GLY A 624 -6.83 -18.60 13.18
N SER A 625 -6.41 -19.19 12.07
CA SER A 625 -7.33 -19.58 11.01
C SER A 625 -6.90 -20.88 10.33
N PHE A 626 -7.82 -21.55 9.69
CA PHE A 626 -7.55 -22.71 8.83
C PHE A 626 -8.73 -23.00 7.91
N ASN A 627 -8.44 -23.67 6.80
CA ASN A 627 -9.48 -24.10 5.85
C ASN A 627 -10.04 -25.47 6.25
N ILE A 628 -11.33 -25.63 5.98
CA ILE A 628 -12.07 -26.88 6.13
C ILE A 628 -12.62 -27.25 4.75
N TYR A 629 -12.25 -28.44 4.29
CA TYR A 629 -12.62 -28.96 2.99
C TYR A 629 -13.73 -29.99 3.16
N GLY A 630 -14.78 -29.83 2.36
CA GLY A 630 -15.87 -30.76 2.25
C GLY A 630 -16.36 -30.84 0.83
N SER A 631 -17.29 -31.74 0.57
CA SER A 631 -17.95 -31.89 -0.73
C SER A 631 -19.45 -31.73 -0.60
N VAL A 632 -20.06 -31.02 -1.58
CA VAL A 632 -21.52 -30.93 -1.70
C VAL A 632 -22.03 -32.25 -2.30
N ILE A 633 -22.98 -32.91 -1.63
CA ILE A 633 -23.53 -34.16 -2.17
C ILE A 633 -24.16 -33.96 -3.57
N GLU A 634 -23.95 -34.91 -4.48
CA GLU A 634 -24.48 -34.84 -5.86
C GLU A 634 -26.01 -34.67 -5.91
N ALA A 635 -26.70 -35.18 -4.91
CA ALA A 635 -28.17 -35.13 -4.81
C ALA A 635 -28.70 -33.85 -4.19
N ALA A 636 -27.84 -32.87 -3.87
CA ALA A 636 -28.27 -31.60 -3.30
C ALA A 636 -29.14 -30.81 -4.29
N PRO A 637 -30.37 -30.40 -3.91
CA PRO A 637 -31.23 -29.65 -4.81
C PRO A 637 -30.65 -28.23 -5.05
N LEU A 638 -30.70 -27.77 -6.30
CA LEU A 638 -30.40 -26.34 -6.60
C LEU A 638 -31.42 -25.44 -5.88
N ASP A 639 -31.01 -24.24 -5.55
CA ASP A 639 -31.74 -23.23 -4.81
C ASP A 639 -32.09 -23.64 -3.35
N SER A 640 -31.57 -24.76 -2.85
CA SER A 640 -31.67 -25.09 -1.42
C SER A 640 -30.52 -24.44 -0.65
N THR A 641 -30.77 -24.09 0.60
CA THR A 641 -29.78 -23.46 1.47
C THR A 641 -29.04 -24.50 2.29
N ALA A 642 -27.73 -24.56 2.16
CA ALA A 642 -26.84 -25.31 3.05
C ALA A 642 -26.48 -24.44 4.26
N ILE A 643 -26.79 -24.87 5.45
CA ILE A 643 -26.52 -24.15 6.70
C ILE A 643 -25.55 -24.98 7.53
N SER A 644 -24.35 -24.48 7.78
CA SER A 644 -23.35 -25.08 8.65
C SER A 644 -23.15 -24.15 9.85
N LEU A 645 -23.15 -24.71 11.08
CA LEU A 645 -22.94 -23.96 12.32
C LEU A 645 -21.53 -24.22 12.82
N PHE A 646 -20.86 -23.18 13.27
CA PHE A 646 -19.58 -23.19 13.95
C PHE A 646 -19.77 -22.71 15.38
N GLN A 647 -19.11 -23.34 16.33
CA GLN A 647 -19.21 -22.98 17.74
C GLN A 647 -17.82 -23.12 18.40
N LEU A 648 -17.41 -22.09 19.10
CA LEU A 648 -16.24 -22.08 19.95
C LEU A 648 -16.68 -22.14 21.41
N THR A 649 -16.09 -23.03 22.18
CA THR A 649 -16.41 -23.21 23.60
C THR A 649 -15.13 -23.07 24.42
N PRO A 650 -14.93 -21.96 25.17
CA PRO A 650 -13.80 -21.79 26.07
C PRO A 650 -13.76 -22.87 27.17
N VAL A 651 -12.55 -23.22 27.59
CA VAL A 651 -12.33 -24.20 28.67
C VAL A 651 -12.72 -23.64 30.06
N VAL A 652 -12.51 -22.33 30.24
CA VAL A 652 -12.79 -21.62 31.50
C VAL A 652 -13.63 -20.40 31.15
N GLY A 653 -14.72 -20.17 31.87
CA GLY A 653 -15.57 -18.99 31.83
C GLY A 653 -15.57 -18.18 30.49
N ASP A 654 -16.60 -17.51 30.21
CA ASP A 654 -16.75 -16.73 28.96
C ASP A 654 -17.45 -15.44 29.30
N ASP A 655 -16.79 -14.32 29.00
CA ASP A 655 -17.31 -13.00 29.34
C ASP A 655 -18.09 -12.37 28.17
N GLY A 656 -17.89 -12.86 26.90
CA GLY A 656 -18.56 -12.40 25.68
C GLY A 656 -19.13 -13.55 24.83
N PRO A 657 -20.12 -14.31 25.30
CA PRO A 657 -20.62 -15.50 24.60
C PRO A 657 -21.33 -15.23 23.27
N GLU A 658 -21.56 -13.98 22.90
CA GLU A 658 -22.29 -13.59 21.67
C GLU A 658 -21.47 -13.84 20.41
N CYS A 659 -20.14 -13.83 20.46
CA CYS A 659 -19.26 -14.11 19.34
C CYS A 659 -18.80 -15.57 19.25
N ASN A 660 -19.35 -16.47 20.09
CA ASN A 660 -18.94 -17.86 20.20
C ASN A 660 -19.55 -18.76 19.13
N TYR A 661 -20.38 -18.28 18.27
CA TYR A 661 -20.94 -19.05 17.15
C TYR A 661 -21.09 -18.21 15.92
N ASP A 662 -20.89 -18.90 14.82
CA ASP A 662 -21.16 -18.36 13.51
C ASP A 662 -21.89 -19.37 12.64
N THR A 663 -22.59 -18.88 11.62
CA THR A 663 -23.45 -19.70 10.77
C THR A 663 -23.22 -19.35 9.30
N VAL A 664 -22.57 -20.24 8.58
CA VAL A 664 -22.41 -20.11 7.14
C VAL A 664 -23.64 -20.65 6.43
N SER A 665 -24.37 -19.75 5.79
CA SER A 665 -25.61 -20.04 5.05
C SER A 665 -25.40 -19.78 3.57
N VAL A 666 -25.40 -20.84 2.74
CA VAL A 666 -25.07 -20.76 1.32
C VAL A 666 -26.17 -21.37 0.46
N VAL A 667 -26.63 -20.67 -0.55
CA VAL A 667 -27.55 -21.23 -1.57
C VAL A 667 -26.76 -22.11 -2.53
N ILE A 668 -27.19 -23.35 -2.69
CA ILE A 668 -26.59 -24.30 -3.63
C ILE A 668 -26.96 -23.90 -5.05
N SER A 669 -25.97 -23.52 -5.86
CA SER A 669 -26.17 -22.95 -7.20
C SER A 669 -25.50 -23.77 -8.32
N GLY A 670 -25.93 -23.57 -9.57
CA GLY A 670 -25.38 -24.23 -10.75
C GLY A 670 -24.30 -23.41 -11.49
N ALA A 671 -24.34 -22.09 -11.41
CA ALA A 671 -23.36 -21.14 -11.97
C ALA A 671 -23.21 -19.97 -11.00
N PHE A 672 -21.99 -19.44 -10.87
CA PHE A 672 -21.67 -18.42 -9.87
C PHE A 672 -20.56 -17.49 -10.37
N ASP A 673 -20.63 -16.19 -10.02
CA ASP A 673 -19.54 -15.25 -10.21
C ASP A 673 -18.64 -15.32 -8.98
N PRO A 674 -17.36 -15.62 -9.13
CA PRO A 674 -16.42 -15.73 -8.01
C PRO A 674 -16.06 -14.36 -7.41
N ASN A 675 -16.25 -13.28 -8.16
CA ASN A 675 -15.97 -11.91 -7.72
C ASN A 675 -17.25 -11.33 -7.11
N ASN A 676 -17.35 -11.33 -5.79
CA ASN A 676 -18.59 -10.96 -5.11
C ASN A 676 -18.35 -10.34 -3.72
N ILE A 677 -19.36 -9.60 -3.26
CA ILE A 677 -19.45 -9.13 -1.87
C ILE A 677 -20.60 -9.82 -1.16
N THR A 678 -20.40 -10.18 0.09
CA THR A 678 -21.44 -10.78 0.95
C THR A 678 -21.53 -10.02 2.28
N VAL A 679 -22.68 -10.10 2.95
CA VAL A 679 -22.92 -9.57 4.30
C VAL A 679 -23.49 -10.68 5.19
N ASP A 680 -23.10 -10.68 6.45
CA ASP A 680 -23.54 -11.68 7.45
C ASP A 680 -25.05 -11.60 7.74
N LYS A 681 -25.63 -10.39 7.73
CA LYS A 681 -27.04 -10.14 8.05
C LYS A 681 -27.75 -9.48 6.87
N THR A 682 -28.58 -10.22 6.16
CA THR A 682 -29.41 -9.69 5.07
C THR A 682 -30.69 -8.98 5.55
N GLN A 683 -31.03 -9.14 6.84
CA GLN A 683 -32.15 -8.43 7.50
C GLN A 683 -31.72 -8.06 8.91
N LEU A 684 -32.07 -6.85 9.33
CA LEU A 684 -31.83 -6.31 10.65
C LEU A 684 -33.14 -5.77 11.23
N SER A 685 -33.40 -6.11 12.48
CA SER A 685 -34.60 -5.59 13.16
C SER A 685 -34.44 -4.09 13.46
N VAL A 686 -35.47 -3.29 13.16
CA VAL A 686 -35.52 -1.87 13.56
C VAL A 686 -35.28 -1.67 15.07
N TYR A 687 -35.52 -2.69 15.90
CA TYR A 687 -35.27 -2.63 17.35
C TYR A 687 -33.81 -2.87 17.72
N GLU A 688 -32.99 -3.40 16.82
CA GLU A 688 -31.55 -3.60 16.99
C GLU A 688 -30.76 -2.37 16.55
N VAL A 689 -31.25 -1.59 15.61
CA VAL A 689 -30.59 -0.38 15.07
C VAL A 689 -30.08 0.57 16.17
N PRO A 690 -30.82 0.88 17.26
CA PRO A 690 -30.32 1.75 18.33
C PRO A 690 -29.13 1.17 19.11
N LEU A 691 -28.83 -0.12 18.95
CA LEU A 691 -27.68 -0.79 19.57
C LEU A 691 -26.44 -0.76 18.65
N GLN A 692 -26.57 -0.15 17.48
CA GLN A 692 -25.50 -0.04 16.47
C GLN A 692 -24.85 -1.39 16.15
N PRO A 693 -25.63 -2.42 15.72
CA PRO A 693 -25.06 -3.73 15.43
C PRO A 693 -24.04 -3.62 14.30
N ALA A 694 -22.95 -4.36 14.41
CA ALA A 694 -22.01 -4.48 13.33
C ALA A 694 -22.54 -5.38 12.22
N LEU A 695 -22.24 -5.03 10.98
CA LEU A 695 -22.41 -5.83 9.77
C LEU A 695 -21.05 -6.26 9.28
N GLU A 696 -20.86 -7.56 9.07
CA GLU A 696 -19.64 -8.11 8.55
C GLU A 696 -19.75 -8.30 7.04
N TYR A 697 -18.85 -7.68 6.30
CA TYR A 697 -18.75 -7.78 4.85
C TYR A 697 -17.53 -8.59 4.44
N THR A 698 -17.71 -9.48 3.48
CA THR A 698 -16.59 -10.19 2.84
C THR A 698 -16.62 -9.90 1.34
N ILE A 699 -15.54 -9.33 0.83
CA ILE A 699 -15.30 -9.17 -0.61
C ILE A 699 -14.39 -10.32 -1.03
N ASN A 700 -14.89 -11.18 -1.91
CA ASN A 700 -14.14 -12.28 -2.51
C ASN A 700 -13.73 -11.89 -3.92
N PHE A 701 -12.51 -12.26 -4.29
CA PHE A 701 -11.99 -12.08 -5.64
C PHE A 701 -11.28 -13.34 -6.14
N GLN A 702 -11.36 -13.58 -7.44
CA GLN A 702 -10.70 -14.72 -8.10
C GLN A 702 -10.12 -14.26 -9.42
N ASN A 703 -8.86 -14.58 -9.66
CA ASN A 703 -8.21 -14.36 -10.94
C ASN A 703 -8.71 -15.37 -11.97
N THR A 704 -9.71 -14.97 -12.75
CA THR A 704 -10.25 -15.74 -13.87
C THR A 704 -9.56 -15.39 -15.20
N GLY A 705 -8.53 -14.57 -15.16
CA GLY A 705 -7.70 -14.18 -16.31
C GLY A 705 -6.87 -15.32 -16.88
N THR A 706 -5.93 -14.98 -17.73
CA THR A 706 -5.04 -15.94 -18.38
C THR A 706 -3.65 -15.96 -17.77
N ASP A 707 -3.32 -14.99 -16.92
CA ASP A 707 -2.02 -14.81 -16.29
C ASP A 707 -2.14 -14.49 -14.78
N THR A 708 -1.03 -14.55 -14.06
CA THR A 708 -0.95 -14.24 -12.62
C THR A 708 -1.24 -12.75 -12.39
N ALA A 709 -2.11 -12.42 -11.47
CA ALA A 709 -2.34 -11.04 -11.04
C ALA A 709 -1.37 -10.68 -9.91
N PHE A 710 -0.73 -9.53 -10.02
CA PHE A 710 0.27 -9.04 -9.06
C PHE A 710 -0.27 -7.96 -8.15
N LEU A 711 -1.30 -7.25 -8.61
CA LEU A 711 -2.01 -6.24 -7.87
C LEU A 711 -3.51 -6.57 -7.87
N VAL A 712 -4.11 -6.57 -6.69
CA VAL A 712 -5.57 -6.55 -6.58
C VAL A 712 -5.94 -5.32 -5.77
N GLN A 713 -6.76 -4.46 -6.37
CA GLN A 713 -7.32 -3.30 -5.70
C GLN A 713 -8.83 -3.46 -5.57
N LEU A 714 -9.34 -3.18 -4.39
CA LEU A 714 -10.76 -3.19 -4.10
C LEU A 714 -11.19 -1.75 -3.81
N ILE A 715 -12.11 -1.23 -4.61
CA ILE A 715 -12.72 0.08 -4.41
C ILE A 715 -14.14 -0.15 -3.93
N ASN A 716 -14.42 0.23 -2.69
CA ASN A 716 -15.71 -0.02 -2.05
C ASN A 716 -16.33 1.30 -1.56
N PRO A 717 -17.29 1.87 -2.32
CA PRO A 717 -18.01 3.07 -1.90
C PRO A 717 -18.62 2.87 -0.52
N LEU A 718 -18.28 3.74 0.43
CA LEU A 718 -18.76 3.64 1.81
C LEU A 718 -20.26 3.98 1.88
N PRO A 719 -21.15 3.03 2.29
CA PRO A 719 -22.55 3.33 2.51
C PRO A 719 -22.76 4.38 3.62
N GLU A 720 -23.56 5.41 3.36
CA GLU A 720 -23.88 6.48 4.34
C GLU A 720 -24.51 5.94 5.64
N ASP A 721 -25.09 4.75 5.57
CA ASP A 721 -25.75 4.06 6.68
C ASP A 721 -24.78 3.36 7.65
N LEU A 722 -23.48 3.35 7.35
CA LEU A 722 -22.42 2.74 8.15
C LEU A 722 -21.55 3.81 8.82
N ILE A 723 -20.94 3.44 9.94
CA ILE A 723 -20.09 4.34 10.72
C ILE A 723 -18.62 4.03 10.41
N LEU A 724 -17.96 4.90 9.68
CA LEU A 724 -16.55 4.72 9.31
C LEU A 724 -15.63 4.45 10.52
N ALA A 725 -15.80 5.22 11.60
CA ALA A 725 -15.00 5.07 12.81
C ALA A 725 -15.10 3.70 13.50
N SER A 726 -16.07 2.87 13.08
CA SER A 726 -16.25 1.51 13.59
C SER A 726 -15.63 0.43 12.68
N LEU A 727 -14.89 0.82 11.62
CA LEU A 727 -14.25 -0.11 10.72
C LEU A 727 -13.23 -0.98 11.46
N ILE A 728 -13.39 -2.29 11.33
CA ILE A 728 -12.44 -3.28 11.82
C ILE A 728 -12.15 -4.25 10.68
N ILE A 729 -10.89 -4.34 10.26
CA ILE A 729 -10.44 -5.39 9.35
C ILE A 729 -10.31 -6.67 10.16
N LYS A 730 -11.12 -7.67 9.86
CA LYS A 730 -11.14 -8.97 10.56
C LYS A 730 -10.03 -9.88 10.05
N GLU A 731 -9.95 -10.02 8.74
CA GLU A 731 -8.95 -10.87 8.10
C GLU A 731 -8.80 -10.52 6.61
N THR A 732 -7.61 -10.81 6.09
CA THR A 732 -7.29 -10.74 4.67
C THR A 732 -6.57 -12.02 4.24
N SER A 733 -6.90 -12.55 3.07
CA SER A 733 -6.23 -13.75 2.53
C SER A 733 -4.76 -13.54 2.20
N HIS A 734 -4.38 -12.31 1.91
CA HIS A 734 -3.05 -11.87 1.53
C HIS A 734 -2.69 -10.61 2.29
N THR A 735 -1.44 -10.20 2.29
CA THR A 735 -0.98 -8.99 2.98
C THR A 735 -1.64 -7.76 2.37
N LEU A 736 -2.38 -7.01 3.19
CA LEU A 736 -2.91 -5.69 2.81
C LEU A 736 -1.74 -4.71 2.78
N THR A 737 -1.45 -4.15 1.61
CA THR A 737 -0.28 -3.29 1.40
C THR A 737 -0.60 -1.80 1.45
N TYR A 738 -1.86 -1.45 1.17
CA TYR A 738 -2.33 -0.06 1.20
C TYR A 738 -3.80 0.01 1.56
N PHE A 739 -4.19 1.06 2.29
CA PHE A 739 -5.56 1.39 2.66
C PHE A 739 -5.77 2.89 2.67
N GLU A 740 -6.86 3.35 2.07
CA GLU A 740 -7.24 4.76 2.00
C GLU A 740 -8.77 4.93 2.02
N LEU A 741 -9.23 6.08 2.48
CA LEU A 741 -10.54 6.64 2.17
C LEU A 741 -10.33 7.80 1.21
N ASP A 742 -10.74 7.65 -0.04
CA ASP A 742 -10.57 8.68 -1.05
C ASP A 742 -11.57 9.85 -0.90
N ASP A 743 -11.40 10.91 -1.69
CA ASP A 743 -12.26 12.10 -1.67
C ASP A 743 -13.72 11.83 -2.05
N ASP A 744 -13.99 10.72 -2.75
CA ASP A 744 -15.34 10.27 -3.13
C ASP A 744 -15.98 9.35 -2.08
N ASN A 745 -15.38 9.21 -0.89
CA ASN A 745 -15.75 8.30 0.19
C ASN A 745 -15.71 6.81 -0.22
N ASN A 746 -14.73 6.39 -1.02
CA ASN A 746 -14.48 4.99 -1.27
C ASN A 746 -13.42 4.46 -0.30
N LEU A 747 -13.66 3.30 0.29
CA LEU A 747 -12.62 2.53 0.97
C LEU A 747 -11.80 1.82 -0.10
N ILE A 748 -10.52 2.13 -0.17
CA ILE A 748 -9.57 1.50 -1.10
C ILE A 748 -8.70 0.53 -0.32
N PHE A 749 -8.74 -0.75 -0.69
CA PHE A 749 -7.86 -1.79 -0.16
C PHE A 749 -6.98 -2.32 -1.28
N GLN A 750 -5.67 -2.38 -1.08
CA GLN A 750 -4.74 -2.83 -2.10
C GLN A 750 -3.86 -3.98 -1.60
N PHE A 751 -3.68 -4.97 -2.45
CA PHE A 751 -2.84 -6.13 -2.25
C PHE A 751 -1.78 -6.15 -3.35
N ALA A 752 -0.67 -5.47 -3.13
CA ALA A 752 0.47 -5.48 -4.05
C ALA A 752 1.30 -6.75 -3.85
N ASP A 753 1.93 -7.21 -4.92
CA ASP A 753 2.70 -8.47 -4.98
C ASP A 753 1.91 -9.70 -4.52
N ILE A 754 0.60 -9.72 -4.79
CA ILE A 754 -0.29 -10.81 -4.36
C ILE A 754 0.02 -12.14 -5.06
N GLN A 755 0.62 -12.13 -6.27
CA GLN A 755 0.98 -13.29 -7.10
C GLN A 755 -0.17 -14.29 -7.26
N LEU A 756 -1.37 -13.78 -7.50
CA LEU A 756 -2.58 -14.58 -7.58
C LEU A 756 -2.66 -15.34 -8.92
N PRO A 757 -2.42 -16.66 -8.97
CA PRO A 757 -2.36 -17.40 -10.22
C PRO A 757 -3.70 -17.40 -10.95
N PRO A 758 -3.73 -17.56 -12.28
CA PRO A 758 -4.98 -17.72 -13.01
C PRO A 758 -5.63 -19.07 -12.69
N THR A 759 -6.94 -19.12 -12.69
CA THR A 759 -7.76 -20.32 -12.42
C THR A 759 -7.33 -21.54 -13.28
N ALA A 760 -6.88 -21.30 -14.51
CA ALA A 760 -6.45 -22.35 -15.43
C ALA A 760 -5.15 -23.05 -14.99
N ASN A 761 -4.30 -22.39 -14.20
CA ASN A 761 -3.00 -22.88 -13.76
C ASN A 761 -3.07 -23.45 -12.33
N ASP A 762 -3.80 -22.81 -11.44
CA ASP A 762 -3.95 -23.22 -10.03
C ASP A 762 -5.31 -22.75 -9.49
N GLU A 763 -6.32 -23.62 -9.56
CA GLU A 763 -7.68 -23.30 -9.11
C GLU A 763 -7.77 -23.14 -7.56
N VAL A 764 -6.84 -23.71 -6.82
CA VAL A 764 -6.84 -23.64 -5.35
C VAL A 764 -6.31 -22.31 -4.84
N ASN A 765 -5.25 -21.80 -5.44
CA ASN A 765 -4.56 -20.58 -4.98
C ASN A 765 -4.97 -19.30 -5.74
N CYS A 766 -5.91 -19.39 -6.69
CA CYS A 766 -6.34 -18.25 -7.51
C CYS A 766 -7.37 -17.33 -6.84
N HIS A 767 -7.66 -17.53 -5.54
CA HIS A 767 -8.66 -16.80 -4.77
C HIS A 767 -8.05 -15.90 -3.72
N GLY A 768 -8.71 -14.78 -3.45
CA GLY A 768 -8.43 -13.94 -2.30
C GLY A 768 -9.71 -13.36 -1.72
N PHE A 769 -9.59 -12.80 -0.50
CA PHE A 769 -10.68 -12.11 0.16
C PHE A 769 -10.17 -11.09 1.18
N ILE A 770 -11.08 -10.16 1.52
CA ILE A 770 -10.99 -9.31 2.70
C ILE A 770 -12.32 -9.39 3.45
N THR A 771 -12.24 -9.53 4.78
CA THR A 771 -13.39 -9.47 5.68
C THR A 771 -13.22 -8.29 6.62
N TYR A 772 -14.22 -7.44 6.69
CA TYR A 772 -14.26 -6.29 7.58
C TYR A 772 -15.66 -6.12 8.19
N GLU A 773 -15.75 -5.47 9.33
CA GLU A 773 -17.02 -5.14 9.96
C GLU A 773 -17.16 -3.64 10.21
N MET A 774 -18.41 -3.15 10.16
CA MET A 774 -18.76 -1.77 10.48
C MET A 774 -20.11 -1.69 11.16
N GLN A 775 -20.25 -0.77 12.13
CA GLN A 775 -21.52 -0.54 12.84
C GLN A 775 -22.49 0.30 12.00
N THR A 776 -23.79 0.04 12.20
CA THR A 776 -24.86 0.80 11.51
C THR A 776 -25.09 2.16 12.19
N GLN A 777 -25.60 3.14 11.42
CA GLN A 777 -26.15 4.38 11.98
C GLN A 777 -27.37 4.11 12.87
N THR A 778 -27.68 5.04 13.78
CA THR A 778 -28.77 4.87 14.77
C THR A 778 -30.15 5.35 14.29
N ASP A 779 -30.25 6.00 13.16
CA ASP A 779 -31.43 6.67 12.63
C ASP A 779 -32.13 5.90 11.51
N LEU A 780 -31.68 4.67 11.22
CA LEU A 780 -32.31 3.79 10.24
C LEU A 780 -33.73 3.37 10.66
N ILE A 781 -34.64 3.34 9.70
CA ILE A 781 -36.06 3.04 9.93
C ILE A 781 -36.52 1.83 9.10
N GLU A 782 -37.70 1.29 9.39
CA GLU A 782 -38.32 0.21 8.62
C GLU A 782 -38.37 0.54 7.13
N GLY A 783 -37.85 -0.35 6.30
CA GLY A 783 -37.82 -0.24 4.84
C GLY A 783 -36.51 0.35 4.30
N ASP A 784 -35.61 0.85 5.14
CA ASP A 784 -34.30 1.25 4.72
C ASP A 784 -33.45 0.01 4.29
N ILE A 785 -32.60 0.19 3.30
CA ILE A 785 -31.77 -0.87 2.74
C ILE A 785 -30.33 -0.36 2.72
N ILE A 786 -29.48 -0.90 3.55
CA ILE A 786 -28.03 -0.70 3.47
C ILE A 786 -27.55 -1.52 2.27
N ALA A 787 -27.06 -0.85 1.26
CA ALA A 787 -26.56 -1.47 0.02
C ALA A 787 -25.05 -1.24 -0.08
N ASN A 788 -24.30 -2.31 -0.26
CA ASN A 788 -22.86 -2.26 -0.38
C ASN A 788 -22.42 -3.07 -1.59
N GLU A 789 -21.55 -2.49 -2.43
CA GLU A 789 -20.94 -3.17 -3.56
C GLU A 789 -19.48 -2.72 -3.70
N ALA A 790 -18.66 -3.51 -4.36
CA ALA A 790 -17.25 -3.18 -4.58
C ALA A 790 -16.87 -3.36 -6.05
N SER A 791 -15.86 -2.62 -6.46
CA SER A 791 -15.15 -2.84 -7.72
C SER A 791 -13.83 -3.54 -7.41
N ILE A 792 -13.53 -4.61 -8.14
CA ILE A 792 -12.31 -5.38 -8.03
C ILE A 792 -11.47 -5.12 -9.28
N ILE A 793 -10.29 -4.63 -9.11
CA ILE A 793 -9.34 -4.36 -10.18
C ILE A 793 -8.19 -5.34 -10.04
N PHE A 794 -7.95 -6.18 -11.04
CA PHE A 794 -6.78 -7.05 -11.13
C PHE A 794 -5.76 -6.37 -12.02
N ASP A 795 -4.61 -6.06 -11.46
CA ASP A 795 -3.60 -5.23 -12.10
C ASP A 795 -4.24 -3.91 -12.58
N PHE A 796 -4.15 -3.58 -13.84
CA PHE A 796 -4.76 -2.37 -14.42
C PHE A 796 -5.91 -2.69 -15.39
N ASN A 797 -6.57 -3.84 -15.19
CA ASN A 797 -7.73 -4.21 -15.99
C ASN A 797 -8.95 -3.37 -15.63
N THR A 798 -9.94 -3.38 -16.52
CA THR A 798 -11.24 -2.75 -16.22
C THR A 798 -11.86 -3.37 -14.96
N PRO A 799 -12.42 -2.54 -14.05
CA PRO A 799 -12.99 -3.03 -12.81
C PRO A 799 -14.05 -4.11 -13.02
N VAL A 800 -13.96 -5.17 -12.24
CA VAL A 800 -15.00 -6.19 -12.12
C VAL A 800 -15.92 -5.75 -10.96
N ILE A 801 -17.15 -5.38 -11.27
CA ILE A 801 -18.12 -4.95 -10.25
C ILE A 801 -18.75 -6.18 -9.62
N THR A 802 -18.76 -6.23 -8.29
CA THR A 802 -19.41 -7.31 -7.53
C THR A 802 -20.94 -7.23 -7.63
N ASN A 803 -21.65 -8.21 -7.08
CA ASN A 803 -23.05 -8.04 -6.73
C ASN A 803 -23.18 -6.97 -5.62
N THR A 804 -24.39 -6.45 -5.42
CA THR A 804 -24.71 -5.60 -4.27
C THR A 804 -25.14 -6.48 -3.09
N ALA A 805 -24.43 -6.41 -1.96
CA ALA A 805 -24.83 -7.00 -0.68
C ALA A 805 -25.82 -6.06 0.00
N THR A 806 -26.96 -6.57 0.47
CA THR A 806 -28.02 -5.74 1.06
C THR A 806 -28.43 -6.22 2.43
N THR A 807 -28.64 -5.27 3.35
CA THR A 807 -29.29 -5.49 4.65
C THR A 807 -30.56 -4.64 4.73
N GLU A 808 -31.71 -5.27 4.78
CA GLU A 808 -33.02 -4.60 4.90
C GLU A 808 -33.40 -4.39 6.37
N ILE A 809 -33.79 -3.19 6.73
CA ILE A 809 -34.31 -2.87 8.06
C ILE A 809 -35.77 -3.26 8.12
N ILE A 810 -36.11 -4.24 8.94
CA ILE A 810 -37.44 -4.78 9.02
C ILE A 810 -38.07 -4.59 10.42
N VAL A 811 -39.37 -4.44 10.46
CA VAL A 811 -40.17 -4.77 11.67
C VAL A 811 -40.42 -6.28 11.63
N PRO A 812 -39.86 -7.05 12.59
CA PRO A 812 -40.11 -8.48 12.60
C PRO A 812 -41.61 -8.76 12.66
N THR A 813 -42.19 -9.24 11.56
CA THR A 813 -43.57 -9.71 11.59
C THR A 813 -43.64 -10.94 12.47
N VAL A 814 -44.35 -10.84 13.58
CA VAL A 814 -44.66 -11.98 14.46
C VAL A 814 -45.57 -12.95 13.70
N GLY A 815 -45.00 -13.67 12.74
CA GLY A 815 -45.63 -14.86 12.20
C GLY A 815 -45.65 -15.90 13.30
N ILE A 816 -46.85 -16.42 13.55
CA ILE A 816 -47.04 -17.58 14.42
C ILE A 816 -46.41 -18.80 13.73
N ASN A 817 -45.10 -18.95 13.82
CA ASN A 817 -44.43 -20.20 13.49
C ASN A 817 -43.08 -20.31 14.23
N ASN A 818 -43.05 -21.21 15.20
CA ASN A 818 -41.89 -21.77 15.90
C ASN A 818 -40.94 -20.75 16.56
N LYS A 819 -41.42 -20.04 17.61
CA LYS A 819 -40.52 -19.65 18.70
C LYS A 819 -39.88 -20.91 19.27
N PRO A 820 -38.57 -20.92 19.59
CA PRO A 820 -38.02 -21.94 20.46
C PRO A 820 -38.88 -21.89 21.71
N GLN A 821 -39.59 -22.98 21.99
CA GLN A 821 -40.50 -23.04 23.10
C GLN A 821 -39.66 -22.97 24.37
N LEU A 822 -39.71 -21.87 25.12
CA LEU A 822 -39.04 -21.75 26.40
C LEU A 822 -39.44 -22.97 27.26
N ALA A 823 -38.49 -23.86 27.44
CA ALA A 823 -38.71 -25.02 28.29
C ALA A 823 -38.39 -24.64 29.73
N ILE A 824 -39.36 -24.70 30.60
CA ILE A 824 -39.20 -24.42 32.01
C ILE A 824 -39.21 -25.73 32.77
N SER A 825 -38.18 -26.02 33.56
CA SER A 825 -38.14 -27.15 34.44
C SER A 825 -37.96 -26.69 35.88
N VAL A 826 -38.57 -27.41 36.84
CA VAL A 826 -38.54 -27.05 38.29
C VAL A 826 -38.04 -28.24 39.06
N LYS A 827 -36.95 -28.06 39.83
CA LYS A 827 -36.37 -29.14 40.62
C LYS A 827 -35.82 -28.62 41.97
N PRO A 828 -36.20 -29.25 43.09
CA PRO A 828 -37.26 -30.28 43.24
C PRO A 828 -38.66 -29.67 43.11
N ASN A 829 -39.64 -30.45 42.63
CA ASN A 829 -41.05 -30.06 42.63
C ASN A 829 -41.90 -31.33 42.78
N PRO A 830 -42.55 -31.58 43.91
CA PRO A 830 -42.74 -30.70 45.07
C PRO A 830 -41.49 -30.43 45.90
N PHE A 831 -41.47 -29.36 46.69
CA PHE A 831 -40.35 -28.94 47.57
C PHE A 831 -40.85 -28.45 48.94
N THR A 832 -39.94 -28.37 49.93
CA THR A 832 -40.26 -27.92 51.31
C THR A 832 -39.57 -26.61 51.65
N ASN A 833 -38.29 -26.44 51.27
CA ASN A 833 -37.49 -25.28 51.67
C ASN A 833 -37.09 -24.33 50.51
N ALA A 834 -36.77 -24.91 49.36
CA ALA A 834 -36.40 -24.18 48.15
C ALA A 834 -36.58 -25.04 46.90
N THR A 835 -36.77 -24.37 45.76
CA THR A 835 -36.76 -25.01 44.45
C THR A 835 -36.05 -24.10 43.46
N THR A 836 -35.40 -24.71 42.46
CA THR A 836 -34.76 -23.99 41.35
C THR A 836 -35.58 -24.19 40.07
N ILE A 837 -35.84 -23.10 39.38
CA ILE A 837 -36.51 -23.06 38.11
C ILE A 837 -35.45 -22.86 37.05
N TYR A 838 -35.30 -23.82 36.13
CA TYR A 838 -34.34 -23.78 35.04
C TYR A 838 -35.01 -23.43 33.75
N PHE A 839 -34.30 -22.67 32.91
CA PHE A 839 -34.74 -22.25 31.59
C PHE A 839 -33.75 -22.80 30.55
N ASN A 840 -34.21 -23.20 29.40
CA ASN A 840 -33.38 -23.72 28.33
C ASN A 840 -32.71 -22.62 27.50
N THR A 841 -32.87 -21.34 27.86
CA THR A 841 -32.25 -20.18 27.25
C THR A 841 -31.91 -19.15 28.33
N TYR A 842 -30.93 -18.32 28.09
CA TYR A 842 -30.57 -17.22 28.98
C TYR A 842 -31.67 -16.14 28.93
N LEU A 843 -32.14 -15.69 30.08
CA LEU A 843 -33.16 -14.67 30.22
C LEU A 843 -32.50 -13.38 30.70
N ASN A 844 -32.75 -12.28 30.07
CA ASN A 844 -32.18 -10.99 30.41
C ASN A 844 -33.28 -10.07 30.96
N TYR A 845 -33.13 -9.59 32.22
CA TYR A 845 -34.10 -8.74 32.92
C TYR A 845 -35.54 -9.27 32.83
N ALA A 846 -35.75 -10.58 32.92
CA ALA A 846 -37.04 -11.20 32.90
C ALA A 846 -37.78 -10.97 34.23
N GLN A 847 -39.04 -10.55 34.19
CA GLN A 847 -39.86 -10.39 35.36
C GLN A 847 -40.45 -11.74 35.77
N ILE A 848 -40.18 -12.16 37.00
CA ILE A 848 -40.80 -13.35 37.62
C ILE A 848 -41.82 -12.95 38.65
N GLU A 849 -43.01 -13.57 38.60
CA GLU A 849 -44.08 -13.37 39.54
C GLU A 849 -44.62 -14.74 39.98
N VAL A 850 -44.73 -14.91 41.27
CA VAL A 850 -45.35 -16.12 41.87
C VAL A 850 -46.74 -15.75 42.38
N THR A 851 -47.76 -16.52 41.95
CA THR A 851 -49.14 -16.31 42.37
C THR A 851 -49.74 -17.54 43.03
N ASP A 852 -50.67 -17.34 43.91
CA ASP A 852 -51.50 -18.45 44.45
C ASP A 852 -52.57 -18.91 43.40
N ILE A 853 -53.34 -19.91 43.74
CA ILE A 853 -54.36 -20.50 42.89
C ILE A 853 -55.51 -19.53 42.54
N ASN A 854 -55.66 -18.43 43.25
CA ASN A 854 -56.63 -17.37 43.00
C ASN A 854 -56.05 -16.19 42.21
N GLY A 855 -54.80 -16.27 41.75
CA GLY A 855 -54.09 -15.23 41.03
C GLY A 855 -53.58 -14.11 41.88
N LYS A 856 -53.56 -14.22 43.20
CA LYS A 856 -52.95 -13.22 44.08
C LYS A 856 -51.43 -13.33 44.01
N GLN A 857 -50.75 -12.23 43.74
CA GLN A 857 -49.31 -12.12 43.73
C GLN A 857 -48.74 -12.37 45.15
N ILE A 858 -47.84 -13.35 45.25
CA ILE A 858 -47.16 -13.74 46.47
C ILE A 858 -45.71 -13.24 46.47
N PHE A 859 -45.08 -13.28 45.32
CA PHE A 859 -43.67 -12.90 45.17
C PHE A 859 -43.45 -12.28 43.77
N LYS A 860 -42.52 -11.34 43.68
CA LYS A 860 -42.10 -10.73 42.41
C LYS A 860 -40.62 -10.43 42.45
N ASP A 861 -39.94 -10.74 41.37
CA ASP A 861 -38.49 -10.54 41.20
C ASP A 861 -38.17 -10.22 39.73
N ILE A 862 -36.94 -9.77 39.49
CA ILE A 862 -36.38 -9.63 38.15
C ILE A 862 -35.10 -10.47 38.13
N MET A 863 -34.97 -11.35 37.12
CA MET A 863 -33.84 -12.22 37.02
C MET A 863 -33.12 -12.04 35.66
N SER A 864 -31.83 -12.31 35.65
CA SER A 864 -31.04 -12.62 34.47
C SER A 864 -30.30 -13.94 34.67
N GLY A 865 -30.26 -14.80 33.66
CA GLY A 865 -29.63 -16.11 33.74
C GLY A 865 -30.52 -17.24 33.24
N THR A 866 -29.98 -18.46 33.34
CA THR A 866 -30.66 -19.72 32.96
C THR A 866 -31.33 -20.43 34.12
N GLU A 867 -31.25 -19.90 35.32
CA GLU A 867 -31.89 -20.47 36.51
C GLU A 867 -32.31 -19.39 37.51
N TRP A 868 -33.37 -19.68 38.27
CA TRP A 868 -33.84 -18.83 39.36
C TRP A 868 -34.21 -19.66 40.58
N ASN A 869 -33.69 -19.27 41.74
CA ASN A 869 -33.93 -19.97 43.00
C ASN A 869 -35.07 -19.35 43.78
N PHE A 870 -36.10 -20.11 44.04
CA PHE A 870 -37.24 -19.68 44.84
C PHE A 870 -37.18 -20.27 46.27
N ILE A 871 -37.12 -19.37 47.23
CA ILE A 871 -37.22 -19.71 48.68
C ILE A 871 -38.50 -19.13 49.22
N PRO A 872 -39.46 -19.95 49.63
CA PRO A 872 -40.86 -19.52 49.95
C PRO A 872 -41.00 -18.67 51.22
N GLY A 873 -40.05 -18.64 52.13
CA GLY A 873 -40.22 -17.94 53.40
C GLY A 873 -41.41 -18.45 54.24
N ASP A 874 -42.28 -17.53 54.66
CA ASP A 874 -43.45 -17.83 55.47
C ASP A 874 -44.73 -18.07 54.61
N ILE A 875 -44.60 -18.64 53.38
CA ILE A 875 -45.68 -18.98 52.51
C ILE A 875 -46.28 -20.35 52.93
N ASN A 876 -47.61 -20.47 52.98
CA ASN A 876 -48.30 -21.70 53.35
C ASN A 876 -48.06 -22.84 52.31
N PRO A 877 -48.03 -24.11 52.74
CA PRO A 877 -48.06 -25.24 51.79
C PRO A 877 -49.22 -25.15 50.81
N GLY A 878 -48.96 -25.46 49.56
CA GLY A 878 -49.96 -25.34 48.48
C GLY A 878 -49.39 -25.35 47.08
N LEU A 879 -50.33 -25.17 46.13
CA LEU A 879 -50.01 -25.01 44.69
C LEU A 879 -49.86 -23.56 44.34
N TYR A 880 -48.76 -23.22 43.65
CA TYR A 880 -48.48 -21.88 43.18
C TYR A 880 -48.12 -21.89 41.69
N PHE A 881 -48.28 -20.75 41.01
CA PHE A 881 -47.87 -20.56 39.65
C PHE A 881 -46.76 -19.53 39.58
N VAL A 882 -45.71 -19.87 38.81
CA VAL A 882 -44.65 -18.95 38.44
C VAL A 882 -44.91 -18.45 37.07
N HIS A 883 -45.03 -17.15 36.93
CA HIS A 883 -45.19 -16.44 35.68
C HIS A 883 -43.88 -15.71 35.34
N LEU A 884 -43.37 -15.98 34.19
CA LEU A 884 -42.20 -15.32 33.63
C LEU A 884 -42.67 -14.41 32.53
N THR A 885 -42.30 -13.15 32.55
CA THR A 885 -42.59 -12.17 31.47
C THR A 885 -41.30 -11.49 31.06
N GLN A 886 -41.00 -11.59 29.78
CA GLN A 886 -39.91 -10.85 29.15
C GLN A 886 -40.39 -10.31 27.79
N GLU A 887 -40.06 -9.06 27.51
CA GLU A 887 -40.67 -8.29 26.41
C GLU A 887 -40.49 -8.97 25.04
N GLN A 888 -39.32 -9.62 24.82
CA GLN A 888 -39.01 -10.31 23.56
C GLN A 888 -39.46 -11.77 23.48
N ILE A 889 -39.72 -12.43 24.63
CA ILE A 889 -40.05 -13.87 24.69
C ILE A 889 -41.53 -14.10 24.95
N GLY A 890 -42.21 -13.12 25.60
CA GLY A 890 -43.60 -13.22 25.98
C GLY A 890 -43.79 -13.69 27.43
N THR A 891 -45.00 -14.15 27.77
CA THR A 891 -45.34 -14.63 29.12
C THR A 891 -45.47 -16.15 29.14
N TYR A 892 -44.74 -16.82 30.03
CA TYR A 892 -44.75 -18.27 30.27
C TYR A 892 -45.17 -18.53 31.70
N SER A 893 -45.77 -19.70 31.93
CA SER A 893 -46.17 -20.07 33.27
C SER A 893 -45.83 -21.52 33.55
N THR A 894 -45.36 -21.80 34.76
CA THR A 894 -45.19 -23.14 35.28
C THR A 894 -45.75 -23.26 36.69
N LYS A 895 -46.00 -24.46 37.14
CA LYS A 895 -46.53 -24.74 38.50
C LYS A 895 -45.47 -25.25 39.44
N ILE A 896 -45.50 -24.82 40.67
CA ILE A 896 -44.67 -25.28 41.79
C ILE A 896 -45.59 -25.72 42.96
N VAL A 897 -45.15 -26.75 43.68
CA VAL A 897 -45.90 -27.30 44.82
C VAL A 897 -45.00 -27.23 46.06
N LEU A 898 -45.41 -26.41 47.02
CA LEU A 898 -44.80 -26.30 48.36
C LEU A 898 -45.49 -27.28 49.29
N LEU A 899 -44.71 -28.14 50.00
CA LEU A 899 -45.21 -29.17 50.92
C LEU A 899 -45.25 -28.67 52.36
#